data_0d7f06cd4cef53eb3be3b4747fad9f7d
#
_entry.id   0d7f06cd4cef53eb3be3b4747fad9f7d
#
_cell.length_a   1.000
_cell.length_b   1.000
_cell.length_c   1.000
_cell.angle_alpha   90.00
_cell.angle_beta   90.00
_cell.angle_gamma   90.00
#
_symmetry.space_group_name_H-M   'P 1'
#
loop_
_entity.id
_entity.type
_entity.pdbx_description
1 polymer ?
#
loop_
_entity_poly.entity_id
_entity_poly.type
_entity_poly.pdbx_seq_one_letter_code
_entity_poly.pdbx_strand_id
1 'polypeptide(L)'
;MKTRAAQGALVATALCLACAAHGQSREVKAPLPIVATIDAQQTAPPVSKYEFGMFIEHIRTLIYRSLWSEMLDDRKFYFPISSKEPDAPAPQSGGPFRNMQLRKWRPVGADEVVVTDKDQPFVGDQSPRIELDPATPHGIRQTGLALVKGKQYTGRVYLRGTPGSKVTVSLIWGESPTDRQTISFAALIHEYKKFPLHFTSKADTNAASLEITGTGTGNFHIGTVSLMPADNVQGFRPDTIALLRQLHSGMWRLPGGNFVSDWNWYDSVGDIDKRPPMFDYAWNAMQTNDVGMDEFMTLCRLIDTEPYITVNAGFGDAHSAAEEVEYMNGSATTRLGSMRAHNGHSEPYHVKFWDIGNEPYGSWQLGRTDLKYYVLKHNEFAKAMRKADPSITLLASGAMPDEMTVTGQARTLHMPDPQAQFGSAADFTGGLLAKSWGNFDGLTEHWYARAGKRFDYEHAKSLSPDAPNEAGYVNVDQTLLEWARYPSNRVRQKAEEWDEYQRRFPAMLDKKIFLSIDEYAYSGAPPNLKLALAYGMVFNEMLRYTDFLKMSAFTMGVSTLDYNGTGAVFNTTGLLFKIYGDHLGSIPVALSGNSPQPTPKVPIAGDQPKASPGSPTYPLDMFAALTADRKYLTIAVVNATESEQKFDLNLAGARLGGPSTLWQMTGSGPEAANHVGQQPQVEVREIPIGDNPHSLSVAPISVNIYRFPVVRATQ
;
A
#
# COMPACT_ATOMS: atom_id res chain seq x y z
N MET A 1 -29.38 71.51 1.70
CA MET A 1 -29.59 72.47 2.83
C MET A 1 -28.69 71.95 3.93
N LYS A 2 -27.50 72.53 4.13
CA LYS A 2 -27.13 73.54 5.12
C LYS A 2 -27.51 73.05 6.55
N THR A 3 -26.67 72.90 7.57
CA THR A 3 -25.52 73.71 8.02
C THR A 3 -24.78 73.01 9.17
N ARG A 4 -23.45 73.01 9.18
CA ARG A 4 -22.48 73.58 10.17
C ARG A 4 -22.70 73.22 11.68
N ALA A 5 -21.80 72.58 12.32
CA ALA A 5 -20.48 72.96 12.92
C ALA A 5 -20.64 73.55 14.34
N ALA A 6 -19.87 73.04 15.28
CA ALA A 6 -19.11 73.83 16.25
C ALA A 6 -18.17 73.00 17.11
N GLN A 7 -16.96 73.48 17.22
CA GLN A 7 -15.83 73.03 18.02
C GLN A 7 -16.08 73.29 19.51
N GLY A 8 -15.52 72.46 20.39
CA GLY A 8 -15.34 72.72 21.79
C GLY A 8 -14.09 71.98 22.28
N ALA A 9 -13.00 72.72 22.39
CA ALA A 9 -11.77 72.26 23.06
C ALA A 9 -11.93 72.45 24.58
N LEU A 10 -11.54 71.39 25.30
CA LEU A 10 -11.30 71.54 26.76
C LEU A 10 -9.99 70.86 27.13
N VAL A 11 -9.07 71.68 27.61
CA VAL A 11 -7.79 71.35 28.20
C VAL A 11 -8.07 70.72 29.58
N ALA A 12 -7.53 69.55 29.86
CA ALA A 12 -7.45 68.98 31.16
C ALA A 12 -6.04 68.46 31.44
N THR A 13 -5.49 69.05 32.48
CA THR A 13 -4.16 68.97 33.05
C THR A 13 -3.79 67.53 33.49
N ALA A 14 -2.59 67.09 33.09
CA ALA A 14 -2.00 65.83 33.56
C ALA A 14 -1.58 65.85 35.03
N LEU A 15 -2.04 64.92 35.80
CA LEU A 15 -1.44 64.53 37.09
C LEU A 15 -0.71 63.17 36.84
N CYS A 16 0.62 63.22 36.86
CA CYS A 16 1.43 62.04 36.92
C CYS A 16 1.40 61.41 38.32
N LEU A 17 0.74 60.28 38.49
CA LEU A 17 0.99 59.34 39.57
C LEU A 17 1.87 58.17 39.04
N ALA A 18 3.10 58.19 39.49
CA ALA A 18 4.02 57.07 39.25
C ALA A 18 3.62 55.90 40.16
N CYS A 19 2.89 54.91 39.65
CA CYS A 19 2.80 53.62 40.28
C CYS A 19 4.02 52.79 39.84
N ALA A 20 4.96 52.58 40.74
CA ALA A 20 6.01 51.60 40.61
C ALA A 20 5.39 50.20 40.62
N ALA A 21 5.04 49.67 39.45
CA ALA A 21 4.74 48.27 39.30
C ALA A 21 6.04 47.48 39.38
N HIS A 22 6.27 46.77 40.47
CA HIS A 22 7.25 45.71 40.55
C HIS A 22 6.83 44.62 39.56
N GLY A 23 7.33 44.69 38.34
CA GLY A 23 7.29 43.62 37.42
C GLY A 23 8.20 42.46 37.93
N GLN A 24 7.60 41.53 38.65
CA GLN A 24 8.26 40.24 38.79
C GLN A 24 8.36 39.67 37.37
N SER A 25 9.57 39.76 36.79
CA SER A 25 9.94 38.94 35.65
C SER A 25 9.76 37.49 36.12
N ARG A 26 8.71 36.83 35.66
CA ARG A 26 8.66 35.38 35.67
C ARG A 26 9.88 34.92 34.86
N GLU A 27 10.93 34.50 35.55
CA GLU A 27 11.96 33.67 34.93
C GLU A 27 11.22 32.53 34.25
N VAL A 28 11.14 32.56 32.93
CA VAL A 28 10.77 31.41 32.14
C VAL A 28 11.92 30.42 32.37
N LYS A 29 11.76 29.51 33.34
CA LYS A 29 12.70 28.41 33.52
C LYS A 29 12.90 27.78 32.16
N ALA A 30 14.14 27.77 31.72
CA ALA A 30 14.50 26.99 30.50
C ALA A 30 13.89 25.58 30.60
N PRO A 31 13.26 25.07 29.56
CA PRO A 31 12.71 23.73 29.60
C PRO A 31 13.79 22.75 30.05
N LEU A 32 13.46 21.84 30.95
CA LEU A 32 14.37 20.80 31.40
C LEU A 32 14.82 19.99 30.17
N PRO A 33 16.12 19.61 30.10
CA PRO A 33 16.61 18.79 29.00
C PRO A 33 15.82 17.46 28.96
N ILE A 34 15.50 16.99 27.75
CA ILE A 34 14.89 15.68 27.54
C ILE A 34 15.92 14.63 27.95
N VAL A 35 15.54 13.67 28.77
CA VAL A 35 16.39 12.54 29.15
C VAL A 35 15.78 11.26 28.63
N ALA A 36 16.59 10.49 27.88
CA ALA A 36 16.27 9.14 27.45
C ALA A 36 17.13 8.15 28.23
N THR A 37 16.51 7.29 29.03
CA THR A 37 17.20 6.22 29.75
C THR A 37 16.86 4.89 29.12
N ILE A 38 17.89 4.19 28.63
CA ILE A 38 17.77 2.90 27.94
C ILE A 38 18.41 1.82 28.81
N ASP A 39 17.66 0.76 29.11
CA ASP A 39 18.18 -0.42 29.80
C ASP A 39 18.41 -1.56 28.80
N ALA A 40 19.67 -1.77 28.44
CA ALA A 40 20.08 -2.81 27.48
C ALA A 40 19.90 -4.26 28.00
N GLN A 41 19.58 -4.45 29.28
CA GLN A 41 19.31 -5.78 29.87
C GLN A 41 17.82 -6.12 29.82
N GLN A 42 16.92 -5.15 29.81
CA GLN A 42 15.48 -5.34 29.70
C GLN A 42 15.08 -5.40 28.24
N THR A 43 15.00 -6.60 27.68
CA THR A 43 14.65 -6.83 26.27
C THR A 43 13.23 -7.37 26.11
N ALA A 44 12.55 -6.96 25.04
CA ALA A 44 11.30 -7.57 24.56
C ALA A 44 11.58 -8.66 23.49
N PRO A 45 10.58 -9.44 23.07
CA PRO A 45 10.72 -10.37 21.96
C PRO A 45 11.25 -9.66 20.69
N PRO A 46 12.10 -10.33 19.90
CA PRO A 46 12.65 -9.71 18.70
C PRO A 46 11.55 -9.25 17.73
N VAL A 47 11.81 -8.14 17.05
CA VAL A 47 11.01 -7.65 15.92
C VAL A 47 10.89 -8.76 14.89
N SER A 48 9.67 -9.07 14.49
CA SER A 48 9.43 -10.04 13.43
C SER A 48 9.89 -9.49 12.08
N LYS A 49 10.49 -10.32 11.24
CA LYS A 49 10.83 -9.91 9.87
C LYS A 49 9.61 -9.49 9.05
N TYR A 50 8.40 -9.87 9.47
CA TYR A 50 7.14 -9.55 8.81
C TYR A 50 6.53 -8.21 9.26
N GLU A 51 7.18 -7.48 10.18
CA GLU A 51 6.70 -6.19 10.70
C GLU A 51 6.76 -5.06 9.65
N PHE A 52 7.66 -5.18 8.67
CA PHE A 52 7.77 -4.26 7.54
C PHE A 52 7.29 -4.89 6.23
N GLY A 53 6.20 -5.65 6.31
CA GLY A 53 5.55 -6.24 5.15
C GLY A 53 4.81 -5.22 4.30
N MET A 54 4.37 -5.67 3.13
CA MET A 54 3.68 -4.86 2.14
C MET A 54 2.39 -5.53 1.69
N PHE A 55 1.46 -4.73 1.21
CA PHE A 55 0.21 -5.16 0.61
C PHE A 55 0.11 -4.66 -0.84
N ILE A 56 -0.46 -5.47 -1.72
CA ILE A 56 -0.78 -5.08 -3.09
C ILE A 56 -2.05 -5.77 -3.57
N GLU A 57 -2.90 -5.06 -4.31
CA GLU A 57 -4.07 -5.61 -4.99
C GLU A 57 -4.30 -4.97 -6.36
N HIS A 58 -5.20 -5.56 -7.14
CA HIS A 58 -5.58 -5.07 -8.45
C HIS A 58 -6.54 -3.87 -8.36
N ILE A 59 -6.06 -2.72 -7.85
CA ILE A 59 -6.86 -1.49 -7.92
C ILE A 59 -6.77 -0.91 -9.32
N ARG A 60 -7.77 -1.18 -10.15
CA ARG A 60 -7.80 -0.70 -11.55
C ARG A 60 -6.48 -1.05 -12.28
N THR A 61 -5.75 -0.05 -12.76
CA THR A 61 -4.48 -0.25 -13.49
C THR A 61 -3.23 -0.16 -12.59
N LEU A 62 -3.35 -0.17 -11.26
CA LEU A 62 -2.23 0.06 -10.34
C LEU A 62 -1.06 -0.89 -10.61
N ILE A 63 -1.29 -2.20 -10.63
CA ILE A 63 -0.25 -3.21 -10.87
C ILE A 63 0.36 -3.03 -12.27
N TYR A 64 -0.46 -2.74 -13.28
CA TYR A 64 -0.05 -2.56 -14.68
C TYR A 64 0.70 -1.25 -14.95
N ARG A 65 0.69 -0.30 -14.00
CA ARG A 65 1.48 0.94 -14.09
C ARG A 65 2.73 0.91 -13.22
N SER A 66 2.68 0.19 -12.11
CA SER A 66 3.75 0.18 -11.12
C SER A 66 4.69 -1.01 -11.22
N LEU A 67 4.18 -2.21 -11.46
CA LEU A 67 4.94 -3.47 -11.36
C LEU A 67 5.07 -4.18 -12.69
N TRP A 68 3.97 -4.31 -13.45
CA TRP A 68 3.90 -5.10 -14.66
C TRP A 68 4.30 -4.28 -15.89
N SER A 69 5.11 -4.88 -16.77
CA SER A 69 5.70 -4.15 -17.90
C SER A 69 4.78 -4.02 -19.11
N GLU A 70 3.56 -4.60 -19.09
CA GLU A 70 2.64 -4.49 -20.22
C GLU A 70 2.26 -3.02 -20.49
N MET A 71 2.52 -2.58 -21.71
CA MET A 71 2.30 -1.19 -22.11
C MET A 71 0.90 -0.94 -22.64
N LEU A 72 0.15 -1.98 -23.02
CA LEU A 72 -1.16 -1.88 -23.65
C LEU A 72 -2.27 -2.13 -22.63
N ASP A 73 -3.27 -1.28 -22.63
CA ASP A 73 -4.49 -1.46 -21.85
C ASP A 73 -5.50 -2.25 -22.65
N ASP A 74 -6.37 -2.98 -21.97
CA ASP A 74 -7.42 -3.81 -22.60
C ASP A 74 -6.88 -4.62 -23.80
N ARG A 75 -5.75 -5.25 -23.62
CA ARG A 75 -5.05 -5.98 -24.67
C ARG A 75 -5.78 -7.25 -25.17
N LYS A 76 -6.86 -7.62 -24.47
CA LYS A 76 -7.74 -8.76 -24.77
C LYS A 76 -9.14 -8.33 -25.22
N PHE A 77 -9.33 -7.02 -25.45
CA PHE A 77 -10.51 -6.41 -26.05
C PHE A 77 -11.83 -6.69 -25.30
N TYR A 78 -11.82 -6.51 -23.98
CA TYR A 78 -13.00 -6.63 -23.14
C TYR A 78 -14.08 -5.61 -23.55
N PHE A 79 -13.68 -4.36 -23.84
CA PHE A 79 -14.59 -3.31 -24.27
C PHE A 79 -14.72 -3.27 -25.80
N PRO A 80 -15.90 -2.89 -26.31
CA PRO A 80 -16.06 -2.54 -27.73
C PRO A 80 -15.13 -1.38 -28.13
N ILE A 81 -14.65 -1.40 -29.37
CA ILE A 81 -13.78 -0.34 -29.90
C ILE A 81 -14.62 0.67 -30.65
N SER A 82 -14.60 1.94 -30.24
CA SER A 82 -15.41 3.02 -30.82
C SER A 82 -14.74 4.38 -30.64
N SER A 83 -14.97 5.30 -31.57
CA SER A 83 -14.56 6.71 -31.45
C SER A 83 -15.50 7.52 -30.56
N LYS A 84 -16.72 7.03 -30.28
CA LYS A 84 -17.81 7.76 -29.62
C LYS A 84 -17.66 7.87 -28.11
N GLU A 85 -16.94 6.95 -27.48
CA GLU A 85 -16.74 7.01 -26.05
C GLU A 85 -15.64 8.01 -25.69
N PRO A 86 -15.87 8.92 -24.74
CA PRO A 86 -14.83 9.86 -24.31
C PRO A 86 -13.69 9.11 -23.64
N ASP A 87 -12.51 9.68 -23.68
CA ASP A 87 -11.42 9.25 -22.80
C ASP A 87 -11.84 9.54 -21.35
N ALA A 88 -11.46 8.66 -20.43
CA ALA A 88 -11.75 8.91 -19.03
C ALA A 88 -11.05 10.22 -18.58
N PRO A 89 -11.71 11.04 -17.74
CA PRO A 89 -11.10 12.29 -17.27
C PRO A 89 -9.80 12.01 -16.51
N ALA A 90 -8.85 12.96 -16.56
CA ALA A 90 -7.58 12.80 -15.86
C ALA A 90 -7.78 12.61 -14.36
N PRO A 91 -7.06 11.68 -13.69
CA PRO A 91 -7.18 11.50 -12.26
C PRO A 91 -6.78 12.78 -11.53
N GLN A 92 -7.63 13.20 -10.58
CA GLN A 92 -7.40 14.44 -9.81
C GLN A 92 -6.52 14.20 -8.58
N SER A 93 -6.20 12.97 -8.24
CA SER A 93 -5.40 12.62 -7.05
C SER A 93 -3.92 12.45 -7.40
N GLY A 94 -3.05 12.88 -6.49
CA GLY A 94 -1.62 12.58 -6.55
C GLY A 94 -1.28 11.17 -6.05
N GLY A 95 0.02 10.86 -5.97
CA GLY A 95 0.51 9.56 -5.49
C GLY A 95 0.33 8.42 -6.49
N PRO A 96 0.32 7.15 -6.01
CA PRO A 96 0.31 5.98 -6.89
C PRO A 96 -0.98 5.85 -7.71
N PHE A 97 -2.06 6.51 -7.29
CA PHE A 97 -3.38 6.46 -7.95
C PHE A 97 -3.53 7.45 -9.11
N ARG A 98 -2.57 8.35 -9.33
CA ARG A 98 -2.65 9.40 -10.38
C ARG A 98 -2.75 8.89 -11.81
N ASN A 99 -2.27 7.69 -12.09
CA ASN A 99 -2.20 7.10 -13.44
C ASN A 99 -3.13 5.90 -13.62
N MET A 100 -4.28 5.88 -12.97
CA MET A 100 -5.18 4.71 -12.94
C MET A 100 -6.21 4.68 -14.08
N GLN A 101 -6.06 5.51 -15.10
CA GLN A 101 -6.95 5.50 -16.24
C GLN A 101 -6.58 4.41 -17.24
N LEU A 102 -7.63 3.76 -17.77
CA LEU A 102 -7.53 2.82 -18.86
C LEU A 102 -7.51 3.58 -20.20
N ARG A 103 -6.46 3.39 -21.02
CA ARG A 103 -6.41 3.90 -22.38
C ARG A 103 -7.30 3.03 -23.26
N LYS A 104 -8.04 3.66 -24.15
CA LYS A 104 -8.97 2.98 -25.04
C LYS A 104 -8.33 2.70 -26.40
N TRP A 105 -8.72 1.59 -26.99
CA TRP A 105 -8.49 1.35 -28.41
C TRP A 105 -9.44 2.20 -29.24
N ARG A 106 -8.95 2.76 -30.35
CA ARG A 106 -9.72 3.60 -31.27
C ARG A 106 -9.68 3.00 -32.67
N PRO A 107 -10.77 3.10 -33.46
CA PRO A 107 -10.72 2.67 -34.87
C PRO A 107 -9.74 3.53 -35.68
N VAL A 108 -9.10 2.90 -36.64
CA VAL A 108 -8.42 3.55 -37.77
C VAL A 108 -9.33 3.36 -38.99
N GLY A 109 -9.99 4.42 -39.40
CA GLY A 109 -11.13 4.44 -40.31
C GLY A 109 -12.41 4.83 -39.59
N ALA A 110 -13.56 4.61 -40.21
CA ALA A 110 -14.86 4.83 -39.62
C ALA A 110 -15.17 3.79 -38.53
N ASP A 111 -16.07 4.07 -37.58
CA ASP A 111 -16.43 3.14 -36.51
C ASP A 111 -16.92 1.77 -37.05
N GLU A 112 -17.63 1.79 -38.16
CA GLU A 112 -18.25 0.62 -38.79
C GLU A 112 -17.24 -0.39 -39.32
N VAL A 113 -15.96 -0.01 -39.51
CA VAL A 113 -14.91 -0.92 -39.97
C VAL A 113 -14.42 -1.87 -38.86
N VAL A 114 -14.74 -1.56 -37.60
CA VAL A 114 -14.39 -2.40 -36.45
C VAL A 114 -15.66 -3.02 -35.86
N VAL A 115 -15.82 -4.31 -36.08
CA VAL A 115 -16.97 -5.06 -35.60
C VAL A 115 -16.58 -5.85 -34.35
N THR A 116 -17.36 -5.75 -33.30
CA THR A 116 -17.25 -6.63 -32.12
C THR A 116 -17.79 -8.01 -32.48
N ASP A 117 -16.91 -8.96 -32.72
CA ASP A 117 -17.27 -10.32 -33.14
C ASP A 117 -17.22 -11.29 -31.96
N LYS A 118 -18.35 -11.97 -31.71
CA LYS A 118 -18.51 -12.98 -30.65
C LYS A 118 -18.41 -14.42 -31.20
N ASP A 119 -18.22 -14.58 -32.49
CA ASP A 119 -18.05 -15.89 -33.09
C ASP A 119 -16.59 -16.33 -33.04
N GLN A 120 -16.31 -17.38 -32.28
CA GLN A 120 -14.98 -17.95 -32.06
C GLN A 120 -13.93 -16.91 -31.60
N PRO A 121 -14.17 -16.19 -30.48
CA PRO A 121 -13.18 -15.26 -29.94
C PRO A 121 -11.90 -16.01 -29.59
N PHE A 122 -10.77 -15.29 -29.56
CA PHE A 122 -9.50 -15.85 -29.12
C PHE A 122 -9.47 -16.14 -27.62
N VAL A 123 -9.99 -15.19 -26.84
CA VAL A 123 -10.11 -15.25 -25.38
C VAL A 123 -11.26 -14.34 -24.94
N GLY A 124 -11.91 -14.67 -23.84
CA GLY A 124 -13.09 -13.93 -23.35
C GLY A 124 -14.29 -14.09 -24.30
N ASP A 125 -15.16 -13.06 -24.31
CA ASP A 125 -16.46 -13.14 -25.00
C ASP A 125 -16.44 -12.62 -26.43
N GLN A 126 -15.36 -11.94 -26.85
CA GLN A 126 -15.32 -11.24 -28.14
C GLN A 126 -13.90 -10.99 -28.64
N SER A 127 -13.78 -10.77 -29.95
CA SER A 127 -12.56 -10.29 -30.62
C SER A 127 -12.91 -9.21 -31.63
N PRO A 128 -12.12 -8.14 -31.82
CA PRO A 128 -12.35 -7.18 -32.88
C PRO A 128 -12.10 -7.84 -34.25
N ARG A 129 -13.10 -7.70 -35.16
CA ARG A 129 -13.02 -8.02 -36.58
C ARG A 129 -12.92 -6.72 -37.36
N ILE A 130 -11.91 -6.62 -38.22
CA ILE A 130 -11.65 -5.44 -39.03
C ILE A 130 -12.05 -5.74 -40.47
N GLU A 131 -12.98 -4.95 -41.01
CA GLU A 131 -13.37 -5.01 -42.42
C GLU A 131 -12.31 -4.31 -43.28
N LEU A 132 -11.78 -5.02 -44.26
CA LEU A 132 -10.70 -4.55 -45.13
C LEU A 132 -11.22 -3.72 -46.31
N ASP A 133 -10.40 -2.76 -46.71
CA ASP A 133 -10.53 -2.00 -47.95
C ASP A 133 -9.24 -2.16 -48.78
N PRO A 134 -9.33 -2.36 -50.12
CA PRO A 134 -8.14 -2.52 -50.93
C PRO A 134 -7.21 -1.29 -51.00
N ALA A 135 -7.73 -0.09 -50.83
CA ALA A 135 -7.02 1.18 -51.00
C ALA A 135 -6.69 1.85 -49.66
N THR A 136 -7.56 1.71 -48.66
CA THR A 136 -7.48 2.45 -47.39
C THR A 136 -7.19 1.48 -46.23
N PRO A 137 -6.12 1.70 -45.45
CA PRO A 137 -5.85 0.88 -44.25
C PRO A 137 -6.95 1.07 -43.20
N HIS A 138 -7.53 -0.05 -42.74
CA HIS A 138 -8.47 -0.12 -41.64
C HIS A 138 -7.89 -0.88 -40.45
N GLY A 139 -8.25 -0.49 -39.22
CA GLY A 139 -7.74 -1.16 -38.03
C GLY A 139 -8.04 -0.46 -36.72
N ILE A 140 -7.13 -0.62 -35.78
CA ILE A 140 -7.24 -0.05 -34.44
C ILE A 140 -5.92 0.57 -33.98
N ARG A 141 -6.02 1.54 -33.05
CA ARG A 141 -4.89 2.24 -32.46
C ARG A 141 -5.09 2.47 -30.96
N GLN A 142 -4.03 2.34 -30.19
CA GLN A 142 -3.98 2.82 -28.80
C GLN A 142 -2.84 3.84 -28.65
N THR A 143 -3.13 4.99 -28.03
CA THR A 143 -2.21 6.12 -27.85
C THR A 143 -1.74 6.25 -26.40
N GLY A 144 -0.77 7.16 -26.14
CA GLY A 144 -0.29 7.47 -24.79
C GLY A 144 0.72 6.46 -24.25
N LEU A 145 1.49 5.84 -25.15
CA LEU A 145 2.59 4.95 -24.76
C LEU A 145 3.85 5.78 -24.49
N ALA A 146 4.58 5.40 -23.41
CA ALA A 146 5.85 6.02 -23.07
C ALA A 146 7.00 5.24 -23.70
N LEU A 147 7.80 5.92 -24.53
CA LEU A 147 8.97 5.33 -25.19
C LEU A 147 10.24 6.09 -24.80
N VAL A 148 11.34 5.33 -24.73
CA VAL A 148 12.69 5.86 -24.53
C VAL A 148 13.52 5.64 -25.79
N LYS A 149 14.21 6.67 -26.27
CA LYS A 149 15.06 6.62 -27.46
C LYS A 149 16.13 5.54 -27.33
N GLY A 150 16.24 4.69 -28.34
CA GLY A 150 17.20 3.57 -28.38
C GLY A 150 16.75 2.33 -27.63
N LYS A 151 15.69 2.38 -26.83
CA LYS A 151 15.17 1.23 -26.10
C LYS A 151 14.44 0.28 -27.04
N GLN A 152 14.64 -1.02 -26.80
CA GLN A 152 13.97 -2.10 -27.54
C GLN A 152 12.67 -2.48 -26.83
N TYR A 153 11.67 -2.84 -27.63
CA TYR A 153 10.37 -3.30 -27.19
C TYR A 153 10.06 -4.63 -27.87
N THR A 154 9.54 -5.57 -27.10
CA THR A 154 9.14 -6.89 -27.58
C THR A 154 7.66 -7.12 -27.33
N GLY A 155 7.05 -7.93 -28.17
CA GLY A 155 5.64 -8.23 -28.02
C GLY A 155 5.19 -9.35 -28.92
N ARG A 156 3.87 -9.47 -29.01
CA ARG A 156 3.21 -10.47 -29.85
C ARG A 156 1.80 -10.03 -30.17
N VAL A 157 1.30 -10.49 -31.31
CA VAL A 157 -0.10 -10.31 -31.67
C VAL A 157 -0.63 -11.64 -32.22
N TYR A 158 -1.87 -11.98 -31.89
CA TYR A 158 -2.58 -13.13 -32.45
C TYR A 158 -3.56 -12.64 -33.50
N LEU A 159 -3.39 -13.11 -34.74
CA LEU A 159 -4.20 -12.71 -35.88
C LEU A 159 -4.76 -13.94 -36.62
N ARG A 160 -6.00 -13.81 -37.10
CA ARG A 160 -6.59 -14.67 -38.14
C ARG A 160 -7.22 -13.80 -39.20
N GLY A 161 -7.44 -14.28 -40.41
CA GLY A 161 -8.10 -13.48 -41.43
C GLY A 161 -8.27 -14.19 -42.76
N THR A 162 -8.88 -13.48 -43.68
CA THR A 162 -9.04 -13.92 -45.06
C THR A 162 -7.66 -14.14 -45.70
N PRO A 163 -7.40 -15.31 -46.35
CA PRO A 163 -6.13 -15.55 -47.04
C PRO A 163 -5.82 -14.45 -48.06
N GLY A 164 -4.60 -13.91 -48.02
CA GLY A 164 -4.16 -12.82 -48.91
C GLY A 164 -4.36 -11.41 -48.33
N SER A 165 -5.01 -11.29 -47.17
CA SER A 165 -5.02 -10.01 -46.44
C SER A 165 -3.61 -9.65 -45.92
N LYS A 166 -3.26 -8.37 -45.98
CA LYS A 166 -1.98 -7.85 -45.48
C LYS A 166 -2.25 -7.02 -44.22
N VAL A 167 -1.70 -7.44 -43.11
CA VAL A 167 -1.81 -6.71 -41.82
C VAL A 167 -0.44 -6.15 -41.44
N THR A 168 -0.45 -4.94 -40.90
CA THR A 168 0.74 -4.24 -40.40
C THR A 168 0.54 -3.84 -38.96
N VAL A 169 1.62 -3.95 -38.16
CA VAL A 169 1.68 -3.44 -36.78
C VAL A 169 2.78 -2.37 -36.74
N SER A 170 2.41 -1.16 -36.36
CA SER A 170 3.30 0.00 -36.34
C SER A 170 3.42 0.57 -34.93
N LEU A 171 4.65 0.72 -34.44
CA LEU A 171 4.94 1.56 -33.26
C LEU A 171 5.31 2.96 -33.76
N ILE A 172 4.52 3.97 -33.35
CA ILE A 172 4.56 5.33 -33.87
C ILE A 172 4.96 6.27 -32.74
N TRP A 173 6.02 7.08 -32.93
CA TRP A 173 6.56 7.98 -31.92
C TRP A 173 6.52 9.48 -32.31
N GLY A 174 5.96 9.82 -33.48
CA GLY A 174 5.80 11.19 -33.97
C GLY A 174 4.86 11.28 -35.15
N GLU A 175 4.72 12.48 -35.71
CA GLU A 175 3.73 12.77 -36.77
C GLU A 175 4.25 12.50 -38.19
N SER A 176 5.59 12.51 -38.38
CA SER A 176 6.17 12.23 -39.68
C SER A 176 5.93 10.78 -40.11
N PRO A 177 5.73 10.51 -41.41
CA PRO A 177 5.65 9.13 -41.94
C PRO A 177 6.85 8.26 -41.59
N THR A 178 8.02 8.87 -41.31
CA THR A 178 9.24 8.17 -40.86
C THR A 178 9.34 7.98 -39.35
N ASP A 179 8.44 8.59 -38.56
CA ASP A 179 8.43 8.51 -37.11
C ASP A 179 7.74 7.25 -36.61
N ARG A 180 8.07 6.13 -37.24
CA ARG A 180 7.52 4.81 -36.91
C ARG A 180 8.41 3.66 -37.33
N GLN A 181 8.18 2.53 -36.75
CA GLN A 181 8.67 1.23 -37.25
C GLN A 181 7.46 0.34 -37.49
N THR A 182 7.42 -0.32 -38.66
CA THR A 182 6.30 -1.14 -39.10
C THR A 182 6.77 -2.58 -39.36
N ILE A 183 5.97 -3.55 -38.92
CA ILE A 183 6.12 -4.98 -39.18
C ILE A 183 4.90 -5.42 -39.99
N SER A 184 5.13 -6.16 -41.07
CA SER A 184 4.07 -6.64 -42.00
C SER A 184 3.89 -8.14 -41.96
N PHE A 185 2.64 -8.56 -41.98
CA PHE A 185 2.22 -9.97 -42.00
C PHE A 185 1.29 -10.20 -43.21
N ALA A 186 1.65 -11.12 -44.08
CA ALA A 186 0.93 -11.38 -45.34
C ALA A 186 0.37 -12.83 -45.43
N ALA A 187 0.65 -13.68 -44.45
CA ALA A 187 0.27 -15.08 -44.46
C ALA A 187 -0.82 -15.41 -43.44
N LEU A 188 -1.89 -14.58 -43.40
CA LEU A 188 -3.03 -14.87 -42.52
C LEU A 188 -3.83 -16.08 -43.05
N ILE A 189 -4.39 -16.84 -42.13
CA ILE A 189 -5.30 -17.95 -42.36
C ILE A 189 -6.53 -17.81 -41.45
N HIS A 190 -7.51 -18.68 -41.62
CA HIS A 190 -8.75 -18.65 -40.84
C HIS A 190 -8.59 -19.03 -39.36
N GLU A 191 -7.41 -19.49 -38.96
CA GLU A 191 -7.06 -19.82 -37.58
C GLU A 191 -6.15 -18.74 -36.96
N TYR A 192 -6.26 -18.51 -35.66
CA TYR A 192 -5.37 -17.60 -34.97
C TYR A 192 -3.94 -18.11 -34.94
N LYS A 193 -3.02 -17.29 -35.41
CA LYS A 193 -1.57 -17.50 -35.33
C LYS A 193 -0.91 -16.41 -34.50
N LYS A 194 0.12 -16.77 -33.74
CA LYS A 194 0.98 -15.90 -32.99
C LYS A 194 2.06 -15.29 -33.90
N PHE A 195 2.16 -13.97 -33.89
CA PHE A 195 3.19 -13.23 -34.61
C PHE A 195 4.03 -12.42 -33.63
N PRO A 196 5.37 -12.54 -33.63
CA PRO A 196 6.26 -11.77 -32.78
C PRO A 196 6.34 -10.31 -33.23
N LEU A 197 6.53 -9.42 -32.25
CA LEU A 197 6.75 -7.99 -32.46
C LEU A 197 8.09 -7.60 -31.85
N HIS A 198 8.92 -6.85 -32.63
CA HIS A 198 10.19 -6.31 -32.16
C HIS A 198 10.35 -4.89 -32.69
N PHE A 199 10.48 -3.91 -31.80
CA PHE A 199 10.63 -2.51 -32.14
C PHE A 199 11.82 -1.88 -31.42
N THR A 200 12.40 -0.85 -32.05
CA THR A 200 13.39 0.04 -31.40
C THR A 200 12.92 1.47 -31.57
N SER A 201 12.64 2.16 -30.47
CA SER A 201 12.23 3.57 -30.52
C SER A 201 13.37 4.47 -30.97
N LYS A 202 13.08 5.46 -31.83
CA LYS A 202 14.02 6.51 -32.21
C LYS A 202 13.80 7.83 -31.50
N ALA A 203 12.79 7.91 -30.60
CA ALA A 203 12.46 9.11 -29.87
C ALA A 203 12.10 8.82 -28.39
N ASP A 204 12.30 9.82 -27.52
CA ASP A 204 11.70 9.91 -26.21
C ASP A 204 10.33 10.56 -26.35
N THR A 205 9.28 9.91 -25.87
CA THR A 205 7.90 10.43 -25.93
C THR A 205 6.99 9.72 -24.94
N ASN A 206 5.98 10.43 -24.46
CA ASN A 206 4.87 9.88 -23.68
C ASN A 206 3.56 9.81 -24.51
N ALA A 207 3.62 10.10 -25.80
CA ALA A 207 2.47 10.19 -26.70
C ALA A 207 2.54 9.19 -27.85
N ALA A 208 3.39 8.16 -27.75
CA ALA A 208 3.47 7.14 -28.78
C ALA A 208 2.19 6.33 -28.91
N SER A 209 2.04 5.66 -30.04
CA SER A 209 0.91 4.77 -30.30
C SER A 209 1.34 3.44 -30.93
N LEU A 210 0.56 2.40 -30.61
CA LEU A 210 0.58 1.14 -31.34
C LEU A 210 -0.65 1.11 -32.27
N GLU A 211 -0.40 0.83 -33.55
CA GLU A 211 -1.44 0.74 -34.59
C GLU A 211 -1.39 -0.62 -35.25
N ILE A 212 -2.56 -1.26 -35.40
CA ILE A 212 -2.74 -2.53 -36.09
C ILE A 212 -3.73 -2.30 -37.23
N THR A 213 -3.25 -2.31 -38.47
CA THR A 213 -4.07 -2.00 -39.65
C THR A 213 -3.89 -3.06 -40.73
N GLY A 214 -4.88 -3.18 -41.60
CA GLY A 214 -4.83 -4.07 -42.74
C GLY A 214 -5.40 -3.44 -44.01
N THR A 215 -4.96 -3.98 -45.16
CA THR A 215 -5.50 -3.70 -46.51
C THR A 215 -5.81 -4.97 -47.24
N GLY A 216 -6.70 -4.94 -48.23
CA GLY A 216 -7.10 -6.06 -49.05
C GLY A 216 -8.61 -6.24 -49.11
N THR A 217 -9.05 -7.47 -49.33
CA THR A 217 -10.46 -7.86 -49.37
C THR A 217 -10.81 -8.80 -48.23
N GLY A 218 -12.04 -8.78 -47.74
CA GLY A 218 -12.49 -9.59 -46.61
C GLY A 218 -12.21 -8.91 -45.28
N ASN A 219 -11.75 -9.69 -44.28
CA ASN A 219 -11.53 -9.19 -42.92
C ASN A 219 -10.36 -9.86 -42.23
N PHE A 220 -9.93 -9.29 -41.12
CA PHE A 220 -9.05 -9.96 -40.16
C PHE A 220 -9.53 -9.74 -38.73
N HIS A 221 -9.16 -10.66 -37.83
CA HIS A 221 -9.45 -10.57 -36.40
C HIS A 221 -8.16 -10.42 -35.60
N ILE A 222 -8.27 -9.70 -34.50
CA ILE A 222 -7.19 -9.53 -33.52
C ILE A 222 -7.60 -10.29 -32.25
N GLY A 223 -6.87 -11.36 -31.91
CA GLY A 223 -7.18 -12.18 -30.74
C GLY A 223 -6.74 -11.53 -29.44
N THR A 224 -5.47 -11.17 -29.37
CA THR A 224 -4.85 -10.39 -28.28
C THR A 224 -3.55 -9.80 -28.79
N VAL A 225 -3.07 -8.77 -28.10
CA VAL A 225 -1.79 -8.11 -28.40
C VAL A 225 -1.05 -7.79 -27.11
N SER A 226 0.28 -7.83 -27.15
CA SER A 226 1.15 -7.47 -26.02
C SER A 226 2.33 -6.66 -26.52
N LEU A 227 2.75 -5.66 -25.76
CA LEU A 227 3.96 -4.87 -26.01
C LEU A 227 4.61 -4.53 -24.67
N MET A 228 5.87 -4.93 -24.50
CA MET A 228 6.65 -4.66 -23.28
C MET A 228 8.04 -4.13 -23.64
N PRO A 229 8.72 -3.37 -22.76
CA PRO A 229 10.16 -3.18 -22.86
C PRO A 229 10.88 -4.53 -22.90
N ALA A 230 11.88 -4.68 -23.76
CA ALA A 230 12.58 -5.95 -23.95
C ALA A 230 13.46 -6.35 -22.74
N ASP A 231 13.78 -5.38 -21.89
CA ASP A 231 14.53 -5.56 -20.64
C ASP A 231 13.66 -5.92 -19.43
N ASN A 232 12.35 -6.16 -19.62
CA ASN A 232 11.49 -6.62 -18.52
C ASN A 232 12.04 -7.90 -17.87
N VAL A 233 11.81 -8.04 -16.58
CA VAL A 233 12.25 -9.20 -15.81
C VAL A 233 11.05 -10.11 -15.56
N GLN A 234 10.88 -11.13 -16.39
CA GLN A 234 9.75 -12.08 -16.30
C GLN A 234 8.37 -11.37 -16.31
N GLY A 235 8.24 -10.31 -17.12
CA GLY A 235 7.04 -9.49 -17.23
C GLY A 235 7.01 -8.28 -16.29
N PHE A 236 7.88 -8.22 -15.29
CA PHE A 236 7.94 -7.11 -14.32
C PHE A 236 8.89 -5.99 -14.76
N ARG A 237 8.63 -4.79 -14.28
CA ARG A 237 9.46 -3.60 -14.47
C ARG A 237 10.76 -3.71 -13.69
N PRO A 238 11.94 -3.68 -14.34
CA PRO A 238 13.23 -3.85 -13.66
C PRO A 238 13.53 -2.71 -12.67
N ASP A 239 13.11 -1.48 -12.97
CA ASP A 239 13.32 -0.31 -12.13
C ASP A 239 12.57 -0.42 -10.79
N THR A 240 11.29 -0.81 -10.82
CA THR A 240 10.48 -0.97 -9.59
C THR A 240 10.92 -2.19 -8.77
N ILE A 241 11.21 -3.32 -9.42
CA ILE A 241 11.72 -4.53 -8.74
C ILE A 241 13.03 -4.24 -8.01
N ALA A 242 13.96 -3.51 -8.64
CA ALA A 242 15.24 -3.17 -8.03
C ALA A 242 15.10 -2.30 -6.77
N LEU A 243 14.10 -1.41 -6.75
CA LEU A 243 13.80 -0.58 -5.58
C LEU A 243 13.08 -1.38 -4.49
N LEU A 244 12.03 -2.12 -4.84
CA LEU A 244 11.24 -2.88 -3.86
C LEU A 244 12.08 -3.94 -3.14
N ARG A 245 13.04 -4.56 -3.83
CA ARG A 245 13.98 -5.50 -3.22
C ARG A 245 14.83 -4.86 -2.11
N GLN A 246 15.14 -3.56 -2.21
CA GLN A 246 15.92 -2.83 -1.20
C GLN A 246 15.12 -2.50 0.07
N LEU A 247 13.81 -2.72 0.08
CA LEU A 247 12.99 -2.49 1.27
C LEU A 247 13.09 -3.64 2.28
N HIS A 248 13.66 -4.79 1.87
CA HIS A 248 13.79 -5.99 2.71
C HIS A 248 12.49 -6.38 3.40
N SER A 249 11.35 -6.17 2.72
CA SER A 249 10.04 -6.51 3.26
C SER A 249 9.94 -8.03 3.48
N GLY A 250 9.60 -8.46 4.68
CA GLY A 250 9.58 -9.90 5.03
C GLY A 250 8.43 -10.65 4.39
N MET A 251 7.33 -9.97 4.04
CA MET A 251 6.20 -10.58 3.36
C MET A 251 5.46 -9.58 2.47
N TRP A 252 4.74 -10.11 1.46
CA TRP A 252 3.77 -9.37 0.66
C TRP A 252 2.41 -10.06 0.72
N ARG A 253 1.40 -9.32 1.17
CA ARG A 253 -0.01 -9.74 1.15
C ARG A 253 -0.59 -9.49 -0.23
N LEU A 254 -1.18 -10.55 -0.83
CA LEU A 254 -1.70 -10.54 -2.20
C LEU A 254 -2.74 -11.67 -2.38
N PRO A 255 -3.62 -11.64 -3.40
CA PRO A 255 -3.95 -10.49 -4.23
C PRO A 255 -4.77 -9.45 -3.48
N GLY A 256 -5.08 -9.72 -2.23
CA GLY A 256 -5.63 -8.94 -1.13
C GLY A 256 -6.77 -8.00 -1.44
N GLY A 257 -7.19 -7.26 -0.39
CA GLY A 257 -8.14 -6.16 -0.47
C GLY A 257 -9.52 -6.52 -1.00
N ASN A 258 -10.22 -5.51 -1.52
CA ASN A 258 -11.58 -5.68 -2.03
C ASN A 258 -11.64 -6.52 -3.30
N PHE A 259 -10.59 -6.49 -4.10
CA PHE A 259 -10.49 -7.23 -5.36
C PHE A 259 -10.74 -8.72 -5.18
N VAL A 260 -10.16 -9.35 -4.14
CA VAL A 260 -10.21 -10.81 -3.97
C VAL A 260 -11.63 -11.36 -3.86
N SER A 261 -12.60 -10.54 -3.41
CA SER A 261 -13.95 -11.02 -3.06
C SER A 261 -14.83 -11.46 -4.24
N ASP A 262 -14.47 -11.08 -5.47
CA ASP A 262 -15.15 -11.50 -6.71
C ASP A 262 -14.18 -12.18 -7.69
N TRP A 263 -12.96 -12.45 -7.26
CA TRP A 263 -11.92 -12.99 -8.12
C TRP A 263 -11.91 -14.53 -8.11
N ASN A 264 -11.82 -15.10 -9.30
CA ASN A 264 -11.63 -16.53 -9.50
C ASN A 264 -10.14 -16.79 -9.81
N TRP A 265 -9.41 -17.37 -8.87
CA TRP A 265 -7.98 -17.63 -9.03
C TRP A 265 -7.65 -18.55 -10.22
N TYR A 266 -8.56 -19.48 -10.61
CA TYR A 266 -8.38 -20.34 -11.78
C TYR A 266 -8.19 -19.58 -13.10
N ASP A 267 -8.85 -18.42 -13.23
CA ASP A 267 -8.75 -17.58 -14.42
C ASP A 267 -7.41 -16.83 -14.51
N SER A 268 -6.58 -16.94 -13.48
CA SER A 268 -5.31 -16.23 -13.36
C SER A 268 -4.07 -17.09 -13.52
N VAL A 269 -4.22 -18.36 -13.84
CA VAL A 269 -3.09 -19.32 -14.03
C VAL A 269 -3.06 -19.89 -15.44
N GLY A 270 -1.91 -20.47 -15.84
CA GLY A 270 -1.71 -21.03 -17.19
C GLY A 270 -1.31 -19.97 -18.23
N ASP A 271 -1.59 -20.24 -19.51
CA ASP A 271 -1.19 -19.34 -20.62
C ASP A 271 -1.82 -17.96 -20.47
N ILE A 272 -0.99 -16.96 -20.21
CA ILE A 272 -1.39 -15.56 -19.96
C ILE A 272 -2.25 -14.95 -21.07
N ASP A 273 -2.06 -15.39 -22.34
CA ASP A 273 -2.82 -14.90 -23.48
C ASP A 273 -4.22 -15.54 -23.58
N LYS A 274 -4.44 -16.65 -22.85
CA LYS A 274 -5.70 -17.40 -22.80
C LYS A 274 -6.51 -17.16 -21.53
N ARG A 275 -5.95 -16.44 -20.56
CA ARG A 275 -6.70 -16.07 -19.33
C ARG A 275 -7.80 -15.07 -19.67
N PRO A 276 -9.06 -15.34 -19.32
CA PRO A 276 -10.18 -14.45 -19.66
C PRO A 276 -10.06 -13.11 -18.94
N PRO A 277 -10.32 -11.97 -19.61
CA PRO A 277 -10.46 -10.70 -18.93
C PRO A 277 -11.78 -10.71 -18.14
N MET A 278 -11.80 -10.02 -17.00
CA MET A 278 -12.97 -9.90 -16.15
C MET A 278 -13.28 -8.44 -15.80
N PHE A 279 -14.51 -8.18 -15.37
CA PHE A 279 -14.87 -6.90 -14.76
C PHE A 279 -14.82 -7.05 -13.24
N ASP A 280 -13.99 -6.26 -12.61
CA ASP A 280 -13.86 -6.15 -11.17
C ASP A 280 -14.87 -5.13 -10.64
N TYR A 281 -15.91 -5.61 -9.96
CA TYR A 281 -16.97 -4.79 -9.40
C TYR A 281 -16.54 -4.05 -8.12
N ALA A 282 -15.50 -4.50 -7.43
CA ALA A 282 -14.99 -3.81 -6.25
C ALA A 282 -14.37 -2.46 -6.61
N TRP A 283 -13.56 -2.42 -7.66
CA TRP A 283 -12.87 -1.21 -8.11
C TRP A 283 -13.46 -0.60 -9.39
N ASN A 284 -14.55 -1.16 -9.90
CA ASN A 284 -15.22 -0.71 -11.12
C ASN A 284 -14.24 -0.58 -12.29
N ALA A 285 -13.54 -1.67 -12.59
CA ALA A 285 -12.49 -1.71 -13.59
C ALA A 285 -12.37 -3.07 -14.27
N MET A 286 -11.88 -3.09 -15.51
CA MET A 286 -11.53 -4.31 -16.20
C MET A 286 -10.15 -4.80 -15.75
N GLN A 287 -10.01 -6.12 -15.58
CA GLN A 287 -8.76 -6.81 -15.30
C GLN A 287 -8.47 -7.82 -16.40
N THR A 288 -7.21 -7.87 -16.85
CA THR A 288 -6.77 -8.79 -17.91
C THR A 288 -6.40 -10.18 -17.39
N ASN A 289 -6.32 -10.37 -16.09
CA ASN A 289 -5.76 -11.56 -15.43
C ASN A 289 -4.31 -11.90 -15.87
N ASP A 290 -3.55 -10.88 -16.33
CA ASP A 290 -2.15 -11.07 -16.71
C ASP A 290 -1.23 -11.27 -15.52
N VAL A 291 -1.54 -10.63 -14.39
CA VAL A 291 -0.84 -10.82 -13.13
C VAL A 291 -1.73 -11.67 -12.23
N GLY A 292 -1.42 -12.92 -12.13
CA GLY A 292 -2.16 -13.90 -11.33
C GLY A 292 -1.27 -14.56 -10.29
N MET A 293 -1.67 -15.75 -9.84
CA MET A 293 -0.99 -16.45 -8.75
C MET A 293 0.47 -16.76 -9.06
N ASP A 294 0.78 -17.25 -10.26
CA ASP A 294 2.14 -17.60 -10.65
C ASP A 294 3.04 -16.36 -10.78
N GLU A 295 2.48 -15.23 -11.27
CA GLU A 295 3.19 -13.95 -11.33
C GLU A 295 3.42 -13.36 -9.95
N PHE A 296 2.48 -13.48 -9.02
CA PHE A 296 2.69 -13.05 -7.63
C PHE A 296 3.82 -13.83 -6.95
N MET A 297 3.91 -15.15 -7.16
CA MET A 297 5.03 -15.93 -6.64
C MET A 297 6.35 -15.54 -7.31
N THR A 298 6.32 -15.21 -8.59
CA THR A 298 7.46 -14.66 -9.31
C THR A 298 7.90 -13.31 -8.74
N LEU A 299 6.95 -12.40 -8.46
CA LEU A 299 7.21 -11.12 -7.79
C LEU A 299 7.91 -11.34 -6.45
N CYS A 300 7.34 -12.19 -5.58
CA CYS A 300 7.91 -12.46 -4.25
C CYS A 300 9.35 -12.97 -4.35
N ARG A 301 9.64 -13.88 -5.29
CA ARG A 301 11.00 -14.36 -5.53
C ARG A 301 11.94 -13.25 -6.03
N LEU A 302 11.49 -12.39 -6.94
CA LEU A 302 12.29 -11.30 -7.50
C LEU A 302 12.69 -10.25 -6.46
N ILE A 303 11.80 -9.96 -5.52
CA ILE A 303 12.05 -8.98 -4.45
C ILE A 303 12.50 -9.60 -3.12
N ASP A 304 12.71 -10.93 -3.09
CA ASP A 304 13.19 -11.68 -1.91
C ASP A 304 12.28 -11.55 -0.69
N THR A 305 10.99 -11.90 -0.85
CA THR A 305 9.96 -11.81 0.19
C THR A 305 9.09 -13.06 0.24
N GLU A 306 8.41 -13.30 1.35
CA GLU A 306 7.45 -14.41 1.48
C GLU A 306 6.03 -13.98 1.06
N PRO A 307 5.29 -14.85 0.36
CA PRO A 307 3.90 -14.58 0.03
C PRO A 307 2.99 -14.76 1.24
N TYR A 308 2.00 -13.89 1.35
CA TYR A 308 0.88 -13.97 2.26
C TYR A 308 -0.41 -13.84 1.43
N ILE A 309 -1.17 -14.93 1.29
CA ILE A 309 -2.30 -15.00 0.37
C ILE A 309 -3.61 -14.80 1.11
N THR A 310 -4.45 -13.89 0.61
CA THR A 310 -5.84 -13.74 1.01
C THR A 310 -6.75 -14.51 0.05
N VAL A 311 -7.55 -15.46 0.55
CA VAL A 311 -8.49 -16.23 -0.27
C VAL A 311 -9.84 -15.54 -0.40
N ASN A 312 -10.56 -15.82 -1.50
CA ASN A 312 -11.89 -15.26 -1.76
C ASN A 312 -12.94 -15.83 -0.78
N ALA A 313 -13.18 -15.13 0.32
CA ALA A 313 -14.32 -15.41 1.22
C ALA A 313 -15.50 -14.45 1.00
N GLY A 314 -15.50 -13.64 -0.04
CA GLY A 314 -16.64 -12.86 -0.49
C GLY A 314 -17.67 -13.75 -1.20
N PHE A 315 -17.53 -13.93 -2.50
CA PHE A 315 -18.39 -14.81 -3.30
C PHE A 315 -17.80 -16.24 -3.50
N GLY A 316 -16.54 -16.47 -3.11
CA GLY A 316 -15.93 -17.79 -3.13
C GLY A 316 -16.42 -18.72 -2.00
N ASP A 317 -15.96 -19.95 -2.04
CA ASP A 317 -16.31 -20.98 -1.09
C ASP A 317 -15.08 -21.75 -0.54
N ALA A 318 -15.30 -22.55 0.49
CA ALA A 318 -14.25 -23.32 1.16
C ALA A 318 -13.59 -24.36 0.26
N HIS A 319 -14.28 -24.86 -0.76
CA HIS A 319 -13.73 -25.82 -1.71
C HIS A 319 -12.70 -25.14 -2.62
N SER A 320 -13.08 -24.00 -3.22
CA SER A 320 -12.18 -23.21 -4.06
C SER A 320 -10.92 -22.75 -3.28
N ALA A 321 -11.06 -22.32 -2.03
CA ALA A 321 -9.92 -21.95 -1.19
C ALA A 321 -8.99 -23.14 -0.88
N ALA A 322 -9.54 -24.34 -0.63
CA ALA A 322 -8.74 -25.54 -0.45
C ALA A 322 -8.02 -25.96 -1.74
N GLU A 323 -8.65 -25.79 -2.89
CA GLU A 323 -8.04 -26.03 -4.20
C GLU A 323 -6.91 -25.03 -4.49
N GLU A 324 -7.06 -23.76 -4.10
CA GLU A 324 -6.00 -22.77 -4.19
C GLU A 324 -4.79 -23.15 -3.33
N VAL A 325 -5.00 -23.62 -2.10
CA VAL A 325 -3.94 -24.16 -1.25
C VAL A 325 -3.27 -25.37 -1.91
N GLU A 326 -4.04 -26.31 -2.49
CA GLU A 326 -3.48 -27.47 -3.20
C GLU A 326 -2.68 -27.06 -4.43
N TYR A 327 -3.16 -26.07 -5.22
CA TYR A 327 -2.42 -25.53 -6.35
C TYR A 327 -1.07 -24.96 -5.91
N MET A 328 -1.05 -24.19 -4.83
CA MET A 328 0.17 -23.51 -4.36
C MET A 328 1.14 -24.48 -3.66
N ASN A 329 0.66 -25.36 -2.80
CA ASN A 329 1.49 -26.16 -1.91
C ASN A 329 1.50 -27.65 -2.22
N GLY A 330 0.56 -28.15 -3.03
CA GLY A 330 0.49 -29.57 -3.39
C GLY A 330 1.67 -30.02 -4.23
N SER A 331 2.13 -31.29 -4.05
CA SER A 331 3.17 -31.87 -4.91
C SER A 331 2.68 -32.02 -6.36
N ALA A 332 3.60 -32.12 -7.32
CA ALA A 332 3.26 -32.31 -8.73
C ALA A 332 2.44 -33.61 -9.02
N THR A 333 2.23 -34.47 -8.03
CA THR A 333 1.41 -35.68 -8.13
C THR A 333 -0.03 -35.50 -7.67
N THR A 334 -0.35 -34.39 -7.00
CA THR A 334 -1.74 -34.03 -6.65
C THR A 334 -2.46 -33.44 -7.87
N ARG A 335 -3.78 -33.35 -7.85
CA ARG A 335 -4.57 -32.86 -8.99
C ARG A 335 -4.16 -31.44 -9.39
N LEU A 336 -4.10 -30.52 -8.45
CA LEU A 336 -3.80 -29.11 -8.75
C LEU A 336 -2.29 -28.80 -8.71
N GLY A 337 -1.51 -29.53 -7.94
CA GLY A 337 -0.05 -29.49 -8.07
C GLY A 337 0.43 -29.98 -9.44
N SER A 338 -0.24 -30.97 -10.05
CA SER A 338 0.01 -31.40 -11.44
C SER A 338 -0.37 -30.30 -12.44
N MET A 339 -1.48 -29.60 -12.22
CA MET A 339 -1.88 -28.44 -13.04
C MET A 339 -0.82 -27.34 -12.97
N ARG A 340 -0.35 -26.97 -11.77
CA ARG A 340 0.76 -26.04 -11.59
C ARG A 340 2.03 -26.46 -12.34
N ALA A 341 2.40 -27.74 -12.23
CA ALA A 341 3.56 -28.28 -12.92
C ALA A 341 3.39 -28.20 -14.45
N HIS A 342 2.20 -28.47 -14.99
CA HIS A 342 1.88 -28.32 -16.40
C HIS A 342 1.97 -26.87 -16.87
N ASN A 343 1.65 -25.91 -16.00
CA ASN A 343 1.79 -24.48 -16.22
C ASN A 343 3.25 -23.99 -16.16
N GLY A 344 4.22 -24.89 -15.94
CA GLY A 344 5.65 -24.58 -15.94
C GLY A 344 6.28 -24.43 -14.54
N HIS A 345 5.54 -24.72 -13.47
CA HIS A 345 5.95 -24.55 -12.08
C HIS A 345 5.89 -25.89 -11.32
N SER A 346 6.92 -26.75 -11.52
CA SER A 346 6.94 -28.13 -10.98
C SER A 346 6.98 -28.18 -9.45
N GLU A 347 7.74 -27.27 -8.83
CA GLU A 347 7.93 -27.24 -7.39
C GLU A 347 6.80 -26.51 -6.67
N PRO A 348 6.33 -26.99 -5.51
CA PRO A 348 5.41 -26.26 -4.65
C PRO A 348 5.95 -24.89 -4.27
N TYR A 349 5.07 -23.92 -4.14
CA TYR A 349 5.44 -22.56 -3.71
C TYR A 349 5.66 -22.43 -2.20
N HIS A 350 5.17 -23.41 -1.41
CA HIS A 350 5.30 -23.43 0.04
C HIS A 350 4.78 -22.18 0.74
N VAL A 351 3.62 -21.69 0.30
CA VAL A 351 2.94 -20.54 0.89
C VAL A 351 2.55 -20.87 2.31
N LYS A 352 3.10 -20.11 3.27
CA LYS A 352 2.91 -20.34 4.68
C LYS A 352 1.68 -19.61 5.24
N PHE A 353 1.49 -18.33 4.87
CA PHE A 353 0.48 -17.45 5.45
C PHE A 353 -0.73 -17.33 4.55
N TRP A 354 -1.92 -17.51 5.14
CA TRP A 354 -3.20 -17.46 4.45
C TRP A 354 -4.22 -16.70 5.29
N ASP A 355 -4.89 -15.74 4.68
CA ASP A 355 -5.99 -14.97 5.27
C ASP A 355 -7.32 -15.41 4.69
N ILE A 356 -8.34 -15.59 5.53
CA ILE A 356 -9.67 -16.02 5.10
C ILE A 356 -10.56 -14.80 4.89
N GLY A 357 -10.51 -14.27 3.67
CA GLY A 357 -11.28 -13.12 3.23
C GLY A 357 -10.66 -11.79 3.58
N ASN A 358 -11.32 -10.73 3.16
CA ASN A 358 -10.94 -9.35 3.39
C ASN A 358 -12.14 -8.57 3.91
N GLU A 359 -12.00 -7.87 5.03
CA GLU A 359 -12.99 -6.91 5.58
C GLU A 359 -14.45 -7.38 5.49
N PRO A 360 -14.81 -8.60 5.92
CA PRO A 360 -16.15 -9.17 5.72
C PRO A 360 -17.26 -8.34 6.35
N TYR A 361 -16.90 -7.41 7.23
CA TYR A 361 -17.76 -6.45 7.92
C TYR A 361 -18.06 -5.20 7.09
N GLY A 362 -17.22 -4.87 6.11
CA GLY A 362 -17.22 -3.58 5.45
C GLY A 362 -18.37 -3.39 4.46
N SER A 363 -19.11 -2.29 4.56
CA SER A 363 -20.20 -1.97 3.62
C SER A 363 -19.73 -1.75 2.17
N TRP A 364 -18.43 -1.56 1.97
CA TRP A 364 -17.75 -1.43 0.68
C TRP A 364 -17.31 -2.77 0.09
N GLN A 365 -17.35 -3.86 0.91
CA GLN A 365 -16.83 -5.17 0.52
C GLN A 365 -17.89 -6.00 -0.20
N LEU A 366 -17.53 -6.60 -1.33
CA LEU A 366 -18.38 -7.58 -2.01
C LEU A 366 -18.50 -8.83 -1.15
N GLY A 367 -19.72 -9.36 -1.04
CA GLY A 367 -19.97 -10.52 -0.18
C GLY A 367 -19.89 -10.23 1.33
N ARG A 368 -19.95 -8.93 1.72
CA ARG A 368 -20.02 -8.54 3.14
C ARG A 368 -21.12 -9.29 3.88
N THR A 369 -20.89 -9.53 5.17
CA THR A 369 -21.83 -10.30 5.98
C THR A 369 -21.80 -9.90 7.45
N ASP A 370 -22.76 -10.40 8.23
CA ASP A 370 -22.72 -10.26 9.68
C ASP A 370 -21.71 -11.20 10.33
N LEU A 371 -21.34 -10.90 11.58
CA LEU A 371 -20.38 -11.67 12.34
C LEU A 371 -20.77 -13.17 12.47
N LYS A 372 -22.05 -13.47 12.69
CA LYS A 372 -22.52 -14.83 12.89
C LYS A 372 -22.30 -15.69 11.65
N TYR A 373 -22.59 -15.14 10.47
CA TYR A 373 -22.39 -15.84 9.21
C TYR A 373 -20.91 -15.92 8.84
N TYR A 374 -20.14 -14.86 9.11
CA TYR A 374 -18.70 -14.91 8.86
C TYR A 374 -17.99 -15.97 9.71
N VAL A 375 -18.32 -16.09 10.98
CA VAL A 375 -17.80 -17.15 11.86
C VAL A 375 -18.05 -18.54 11.27
N LEU A 376 -19.28 -18.81 10.78
CA LEU A 376 -19.60 -20.07 10.14
C LEU A 376 -18.74 -20.31 8.91
N LYS A 377 -18.71 -19.33 8.01
CA LYS A 377 -17.94 -19.36 6.75
C LYS A 377 -16.44 -19.57 7.03
N HIS A 378 -15.85 -18.77 7.92
CA HIS A 378 -14.46 -18.88 8.32
C HIS A 378 -14.10 -20.29 8.80
N ASN A 379 -14.92 -20.88 9.67
CA ASN A 379 -14.66 -22.22 10.21
C ASN A 379 -14.68 -23.31 9.12
N GLU A 380 -15.58 -23.20 8.13
CA GLU A 380 -15.60 -24.13 6.99
C GLU A 380 -14.38 -23.95 6.08
N PHE A 381 -13.97 -22.72 5.81
CA PHE A 381 -12.74 -22.42 5.04
C PHE A 381 -11.52 -22.98 5.76
N ALA A 382 -11.33 -22.66 7.02
CA ALA A 382 -10.18 -23.12 7.81
C ALA A 382 -10.05 -24.65 7.82
N LYS A 383 -11.17 -25.37 7.99
CA LYS A 383 -11.19 -26.81 7.95
C LYS A 383 -10.82 -27.38 6.58
N ALA A 384 -11.33 -26.80 5.50
CA ALA A 384 -11.06 -27.25 4.15
C ALA A 384 -9.60 -26.97 3.74
N MET A 385 -9.11 -25.78 4.02
CA MET A 385 -7.73 -25.36 3.71
C MET A 385 -6.70 -26.19 4.49
N ARG A 386 -6.90 -26.42 5.79
CA ARG A 386 -6.01 -27.29 6.60
C ARG A 386 -6.07 -28.77 6.22
N LYS A 387 -7.17 -29.21 5.62
CA LYS A 387 -7.23 -30.55 5.01
C LYS A 387 -6.35 -30.66 3.78
N ALA A 388 -6.25 -29.58 2.98
CA ALA A 388 -5.37 -29.55 1.82
C ALA A 388 -3.88 -29.47 2.23
N ASP A 389 -3.57 -28.60 3.22
CA ASP A 389 -2.23 -28.50 3.80
C ASP A 389 -2.33 -28.16 5.30
N PRO A 390 -2.02 -29.12 6.21
CA PRO A 390 -2.10 -28.90 7.65
C PRO A 390 -0.98 -28.01 8.21
N SER A 391 0.04 -27.66 7.43
CA SER A 391 1.19 -26.87 7.86
C SER A 391 1.00 -25.35 7.72
N ILE A 392 -0.07 -24.91 7.08
CA ILE A 392 -0.34 -23.49 6.85
C ILE A 392 -0.69 -22.73 8.13
N THR A 393 -0.28 -21.48 8.18
CA THR A 393 -0.68 -20.53 9.22
C THR A 393 -1.89 -19.75 8.72
N LEU A 394 -3.01 -19.90 9.41
CA LEU A 394 -4.28 -19.26 9.06
C LEU A 394 -4.50 -18.00 9.88
N LEU A 395 -4.88 -16.92 9.20
CA LEU A 395 -5.34 -15.69 9.80
C LEU A 395 -6.84 -15.51 9.55
N ALA A 396 -7.52 -14.91 10.52
CA ALA A 396 -8.94 -14.61 10.42
C ALA A 396 -9.13 -13.11 10.30
N SER A 397 -9.92 -12.66 9.32
CA SER A 397 -10.17 -11.24 9.07
C SER A 397 -11.03 -10.65 10.18
N GLY A 398 -10.38 -9.98 11.13
CA GLY A 398 -10.98 -9.32 12.29
C GLY A 398 -11.44 -7.89 12.01
N ALA A 399 -12.14 -7.34 12.98
CA ALA A 399 -12.36 -5.90 13.16
C ALA A 399 -12.65 -5.64 14.63
N MET A 400 -11.77 -4.91 15.26
CA MET A 400 -11.91 -4.47 16.64
C MET A 400 -12.98 -3.36 16.77
N PRO A 401 -13.51 -3.10 17.95
CA PRO A 401 -14.53 -2.06 18.18
C PRO A 401 -14.15 -0.68 17.66
N ASP A 402 -12.88 -0.29 17.74
CA ASP A 402 -12.42 0.99 17.20
C ASP A 402 -12.65 1.10 15.68
N GLU A 403 -12.28 0.07 14.92
CA GLU A 403 -12.45 0.03 13.47
C GLU A 403 -13.92 0.10 13.07
N MET A 404 -14.75 -0.71 13.72
CA MET A 404 -16.20 -0.73 13.46
C MET A 404 -16.88 0.61 13.81
N THR A 405 -16.32 1.34 14.75
CA THR A 405 -16.78 2.68 15.14
C THR A 405 -16.39 3.74 14.13
N VAL A 406 -15.09 3.86 13.81
CA VAL A 406 -14.59 4.95 12.95
C VAL A 406 -14.95 4.78 11.48
N THR A 407 -15.17 3.54 11.03
CA THR A 407 -15.66 3.25 9.68
C THR A 407 -17.18 3.34 9.55
N GLY A 408 -17.88 3.57 10.67
CA GLY A 408 -19.33 3.69 10.72
C GLY A 408 -20.06 2.34 10.55
N GLN A 409 -19.35 1.19 10.64
CA GLN A 409 -19.97 -0.12 10.45
C GLN A 409 -20.92 -0.47 11.60
N ALA A 410 -20.65 -0.04 12.83
CA ALA A 410 -21.61 -0.18 13.92
C ALA A 410 -22.96 0.50 13.61
N ARG A 411 -22.96 1.64 12.91
CA ARG A 411 -24.20 2.31 12.44
C ARG A 411 -24.89 1.50 11.36
N THR A 412 -24.16 1.01 10.36
CA THR A 412 -24.75 0.21 9.28
C THR A 412 -25.34 -1.11 9.75
N LEU A 413 -24.89 -1.63 10.90
CA LEU A 413 -25.47 -2.77 11.58
C LEU A 413 -26.65 -2.39 12.49
N HIS A 414 -27.11 -1.11 12.46
CA HIS A 414 -28.22 -0.60 13.27
C HIS A 414 -28.03 -0.85 14.77
N MET A 415 -26.77 -0.79 15.24
CA MET A 415 -26.50 -0.90 16.68
C MET A 415 -27.13 0.26 17.45
N PRO A 416 -27.66 0.04 18.67
CA PRO A 416 -28.23 1.09 19.49
C PRO A 416 -27.23 2.23 19.81
N ASP A 417 -25.95 1.89 19.93
CA ASP A 417 -24.85 2.83 20.08
C ASP A 417 -23.93 2.70 18.85
N PRO A 418 -23.65 3.77 18.09
CA PRO A 418 -22.71 3.74 16.99
C PRO A 418 -21.25 3.49 17.41
N GLN A 419 -20.93 3.59 18.71
CA GLN A 419 -19.69 3.07 19.26
C GLN A 419 -19.80 1.55 19.45
N ALA A 420 -19.04 0.79 18.70
CA ALA A 420 -19.00 -0.65 18.87
C ALA A 420 -18.47 -1.04 20.26
N GLN A 421 -19.05 -2.08 20.83
CA GLN A 421 -18.71 -2.58 22.16
C GLN A 421 -18.13 -3.99 22.07
N PHE A 422 -17.19 -4.31 22.96
CA PHE A 422 -16.66 -5.67 23.09
C PHE A 422 -17.78 -6.70 23.35
N GLY A 423 -17.79 -7.77 22.55
CA GLY A 423 -18.78 -8.83 22.62
C GLY A 423 -20.10 -8.52 21.92
N SER A 424 -20.25 -7.36 21.30
CA SER A 424 -21.41 -7.03 20.47
C SER A 424 -21.34 -7.69 19.09
N ALA A 425 -22.43 -7.55 18.30
CA ALA A 425 -22.45 -8.02 16.90
C ALA A 425 -21.47 -7.27 15.99
N ALA A 426 -20.97 -6.10 16.43
CA ALA A 426 -19.96 -5.29 15.75
C ALA A 426 -18.52 -5.62 16.21
N ASP A 427 -18.32 -6.55 17.13
CA ASP A 427 -17.00 -6.98 17.59
C ASP A 427 -16.58 -8.25 16.86
N PHE A 428 -16.08 -8.11 15.61
CA PHE A 428 -15.71 -9.25 14.77
C PHE A 428 -14.55 -10.02 15.38
N THR A 429 -13.51 -9.33 15.85
CA THR A 429 -12.35 -9.96 16.50
C THR A 429 -12.75 -10.72 17.77
N GLY A 430 -13.53 -10.13 18.65
CA GLY A 430 -14.05 -10.83 19.84
C GLY A 430 -14.96 -11.98 19.50
N GLY A 431 -15.75 -11.87 18.45
CA GLY A 431 -16.62 -12.96 17.97
C GLY A 431 -15.84 -14.16 17.43
N LEU A 432 -14.76 -13.91 16.69
CA LEU A 432 -13.84 -14.96 16.21
C LEU A 432 -13.13 -15.64 17.39
N LEU A 433 -12.62 -14.88 18.35
CA LEU A 433 -12.03 -15.41 19.58
C LEU A 433 -12.99 -16.31 20.35
N ALA A 434 -14.27 -15.93 20.43
CA ALA A 434 -15.28 -16.69 21.16
C ALA A 434 -15.79 -17.93 20.42
N LYS A 435 -15.82 -17.95 19.07
CA LYS A 435 -16.59 -18.93 18.29
C LYS A 435 -15.80 -19.67 17.21
N SER A 436 -14.59 -19.19 16.88
CA SER A 436 -13.73 -19.81 15.87
C SER A 436 -12.44 -20.35 16.46
N TRP A 437 -12.38 -20.51 17.75
CA TRP A 437 -11.20 -20.96 18.48
C TRP A 437 -10.62 -22.26 17.91
N GLY A 438 -9.31 -22.25 17.59
CA GLY A 438 -8.63 -23.40 16.98
C GLY A 438 -8.69 -23.43 15.45
N ASN A 439 -9.45 -22.53 14.80
CA ASN A 439 -9.53 -22.40 13.35
C ASN A 439 -8.67 -21.25 12.78
N PHE A 440 -7.92 -20.56 13.61
CA PHE A 440 -6.93 -19.55 13.21
C PHE A 440 -5.70 -19.61 14.12
N ASP A 441 -4.57 -19.06 13.64
CA ASP A 441 -3.32 -18.90 14.37
C ASP A 441 -3.05 -17.43 14.70
N GLY A 442 -3.59 -16.51 13.89
CA GLY A 442 -3.55 -15.06 14.07
C GLY A 442 -4.85 -14.39 13.66
N LEU A 443 -4.96 -13.13 14.03
CA LEU A 443 -6.08 -12.25 13.66
C LEU A 443 -5.56 -11.08 12.86
N THR A 444 -6.27 -10.68 11.81
CA THR A 444 -5.91 -9.50 11.04
C THR A 444 -6.73 -8.29 11.48
N GLU A 445 -6.13 -7.12 11.39
CA GLU A 445 -6.75 -5.83 11.68
C GLU A 445 -6.29 -4.79 10.68
N HIS A 446 -7.20 -3.92 10.29
CA HIS A 446 -6.91 -2.79 9.42
C HIS A 446 -7.06 -1.47 10.15
N TRP A 447 -6.40 -0.43 9.66
CA TRP A 447 -6.71 0.94 10.04
C TRP A 447 -6.33 1.96 8.97
N TYR A 448 -7.18 2.97 8.83
CA TYR A 448 -6.96 4.10 7.95
C TYR A 448 -7.23 5.39 8.71
N ALA A 449 -6.15 6.09 9.14
CA ALA A 449 -6.27 7.44 9.64
C ALA A 449 -6.46 8.42 8.47
N ARG A 450 -7.16 9.54 8.69
CA ARG A 450 -7.43 10.55 7.65
C ARG A 450 -6.66 11.82 7.93
N ALA A 451 -5.83 12.27 6.96
CA ALA A 451 -5.01 13.46 7.10
C ALA A 451 -5.87 14.72 7.26
N GLY A 452 -5.58 15.51 8.29
CA GLY A 452 -6.31 16.76 8.59
C GLY A 452 -7.75 16.56 9.09
N LYS A 453 -8.13 15.32 9.45
CA LYS A 453 -9.45 14.99 9.97
C LYS A 453 -9.35 14.15 11.22
N ARG A 454 -10.34 14.28 12.10
CA ARG A 454 -10.51 13.47 13.30
C ARG A 454 -11.91 12.88 13.32
N PHE A 455 -12.04 11.63 13.74
CA PHE A 455 -13.35 11.06 14.01
C PHE A 455 -13.97 11.75 15.23
N ASP A 456 -15.21 12.21 15.10
CA ASP A 456 -15.96 12.86 16.17
C ASP A 456 -17.15 12.00 16.54
N TYR A 457 -17.04 11.32 17.68
CA TYR A 457 -18.05 10.38 18.13
C TYR A 457 -19.40 11.05 18.45
N GLU A 458 -19.38 12.25 19.05
CA GLU A 458 -20.63 12.95 19.35
C GLU A 458 -21.32 13.44 18.09
N HIS A 459 -20.55 13.88 17.10
CA HIS A 459 -21.09 14.16 15.78
C HIS A 459 -21.66 12.89 15.12
N ALA A 460 -20.92 11.78 15.16
CA ALA A 460 -21.34 10.50 14.57
C ALA A 460 -22.64 9.95 15.16
N LYS A 461 -22.91 10.20 16.46
CA LYS A 461 -24.19 9.85 17.12
C LYS A 461 -25.40 10.52 16.48
N SER A 462 -25.21 11.72 15.95
CA SER A 462 -26.31 12.50 15.34
C SER A 462 -26.63 12.08 13.90
N LEU A 463 -25.78 11.23 13.30
CA LEU A 463 -25.90 10.84 11.89
C LEU A 463 -26.92 9.69 11.70
N SER A 464 -27.57 9.69 10.53
CA SER A 464 -28.38 8.55 10.08
C SER A 464 -27.55 7.28 9.97
N PRO A 465 -28.11 6.08 10.22
CA PRO A 465 -27.44 4.81 9.92
C PRO A 465 -26.94 4.69 8.46
N ASP A 466 -27.64 5.30 7.52
CA ASP A 466 -27.31 5.29 6.09
C ASP A 466 -26.31 6.40 5.69
N ALA A 467 -25.81 7.20 6.64
CA ALA A 467 -24.83 8.24 6.33
C ALA A 467 -23.52 7.61 5.83
N PRO A 468 -22.83 8.26 4.85
CA PRO A 468 -21.53 7.78 4.38
C PRO A 468 -20.54 7.54 5.53
N ASN A 469 -19.64 6.58 5.37
CA ASN A 469 -18.64 6.21 6.37
C ASN A 469 -17.79 7.41 6.82
N GLU A 470 -17.49 8.33 5.89
CA GLU A 470 -16.73 9.54 6.16
C GLU A 470 -17.46 10.61 6.96
N ALA A 471 -18.78 10.51 7.07
CA ALA A 471 -19.61 11.57 7.70
C ALA A 471 -19.30 11.80 9.18
N GLY A 472 -18.75 10.80 9.88
CA GLY A 472 -18.32 10.94 11.27
C GLY A 472 -17.01 11.74 11.48
N TYR A 473 -16.30 12.09 10.40
CA TYR A 473 -15.05 12.82 10.47
C TYR A 473 -15.26 14.33 10.36
N VAL A 474 -14.55 15.08 11.19
CA VAL A 474 -14.51 16.55 11.18
C VAL A 474 -13.11 17.02 10.83
N ASN A 475 -13.00 18.18 10.18
CA ASN A 475 -11.71 18.82 9.92
C ASN A 475 -11.10 19.31 11.23
N VAL A 476 -9.78 19.20 11.37
CA VAL A 476 -9.02 19.68 12.52
C VAL A 476 -7.82 20.50 12.08
N ASP A 477 -7.56 21.55 12.84
CA ASP A 477 -6.31 22.29 12.75
C ASP A 477 -5.28 21.63 13.68
N GLN A 478 -4.12 21.28 13.14
CA GLN A 478 -3.08 20.52 13.84
C GLN A 478 -1.71 21.15 13.58
N THR A 479 -0.91 21.27 14.61
CA THR A 479 0.52 21.50 14.45
C THR A 479 1.18 20.34 13.70
N LEU A 480 2.38 20.55 13.16
CA LEU A 480 3.12 19.48 12.48
C LEU A 480 3.27 18.24 13.37
N LEU A 481 3.61 18.44 14.66
CA LEU A 481 3.77 17.35 15.62
C LEU A 481 2.46 16.58 15.87
N GLU A 482 1.36 17.31 16.07
CA GLU A 482 0.03 16.68 16.26
C GLU A 482 -0.41 15.91 15.04
N TRP A 483 -0.20 16.47 13.85
CA TRP A 483 -0.51 15.82 12.59
C TRP A 483 0.33 14.55 12.36
N ALA A 484 1.64 14.62 12.63
CA ALA A 484 2.54 13.46 12.44
C ALA A 484 2.24 12.34 13.46
N ARG A 485 1.91 12.68 14.70
CA ARG A 485 1.56 11.70 15.73
C ARG A 485 0.17 11.08 15.56
N TYR A 486 -0.73 11.73 14.84
CA TYR A 486 -2.13 11.33 14.77
C TYR A 486 -2.36 9.88 14.32
N PRO A 487 -1.74 9.33 13.25
CA PRO A 487 -1.99 7.95 12.84
C PRO A 487 -1.52 6.90 13.85
N SER A 488 -0.54 7.20 14.71
CA SER A 488 -0.09 6.30 15.78
C SER A 488 -1.19 6.04 16.83
N ASN A 489 -2.21 6.90 16.91
CA ASN A 489 -3.38 6.67 17.75
C ASN A 489 -4.08 5.34 17.39
N ARG A 490 -4.14 4.99 16.11
CA ARG A 490 -4.77 3.76 15.63
C ARG A 490 -4.02 2.52 16.10
N VAL A 491 -2.69 2.57 16.05
CA VAL A 491 -1.83 1.48 16.55
C VAL A 491 -2.00 1.31 18.06
N ARG A 492 -1.95 2.44 18.80
CA ARG A 492 -2.12 2.45 20.26
C ARG A 492 -3.50 1.91 20.66
N GLN A 493 -4.54 2.30 19.95
CA GLN A 493 -5.91 1.83 20.18
C GLN A 493 -6.00 0.31 20.01
N LYS A 494 -5.44 -0.23 18.94
CA LYS A 494 -5.39 -1.68 18.70
C LYS A 494 -4.65 -2.43 19.82
N ALA A 495 -3.56 -1.87 20.32
CA ALA A 495 -2.82 -2.46 21.44
C ALA A 495 -3.64 -2.48 22.74
N GLU A 496 -4.35 -1.39 23.07
CA GLU A 496 -5.23 -1.32 24.25
C GLU A 496 -6.43 -2.27 24.15
N GLU A 497 -6.97 -2.45 22.94
CA GLU A 497 -8.04 -3.42 22.67
C GLU A 497 -7.53 -4.86 22.73
N TRP A 498 -6.30 -5.12 22.25
CA TRP A 498 -5.67 -6.44 22.37
C TRP A 498 -5.45 -6.86 23.82
N ASP A 499 -5.01 -5.93 24.67
CA ASP A 499 -4.90 -6.17 26.12
C ASP A 499 -6.28 -6.53 26.75
N GLU A 500 -7.36 -5.89 26.28
CA GLU A 500 -8.72 -6.23 26.71
C GLU A 500 -9.11 -7.65 26.28
N TYR A 501 -8.79 -8.06 25.04
CA TYR A 501 -9.04 -9.41 24.57
C TYR A 501 -8.24 -10.45 25.35
N GLN A 502 -6.98 -10.21 25.66
CA GLN A 502 -6.17 -11.11 26.49
C GLN A 502 -6.77 -11.31 27.89
N ARG A 503 -7.38 -10.25 28.46
CA ARG A 503 -8.11 -10.37 29.74
C ARG A 503 -9.41 -11.17 29.62
N ARG A 504 -10.13 -11.03 28.50
CA ARG A 504 -11.38 -11.77 28.24
C ARG A 504 -11.14 -13.22 27.82
N PHE A 505 -10.06 -13.46 27.10
CA PHE A 505 -9.68 -14.75 26.53
C PHE A 505 -8.24 -15.13 26.93
N PRO A 506 -7.97 -15.46 28.20
CA PRO A 506 -6.60 -15.74 28.66
C PRO A 506 -5.88 -16.85 27.88
N ALA A 507 -6.62 -17.78 27.29
CA ALA A 507 -6.07 -18.84 26.45
C ALA A 507 -5.32 -18.33 25.19
N MET A 508 -5.48 -17.06 24.82
CA MET A 508 -4.70 -16.44 23.73
C MET A 508 -3.20 -16.49 24.01
N LEU A 509 -2.79 -16.29 25.27
CA LEU A 509 -1.39 -16.34 25.69
C LEU A 509 -0.80 -17.74 25.53
N ASP A 510 -1.54 -18.77 25.98
CA ASP A 510 -1.10 -20.17 25.89
C ASP A 510 -0.99 -20.64 24.44
N LYS A 511 -1.91 -20.22 23.59
CA LYS A 511 -1.95 -20.54 22.15
C LYS A 511 -1.04 -19.65 21.30
N LYS A 512 -0.47 -18.60 21.88
CA LYS A 512 0.37 -17.61 21.18
C LYS A 512 -0.33 -17.00 19.97
N ILE A 513 -1.63 -16.72 20.09
CA ILE A 513 -2.38 -16.00 19.08
C ILE A 513 -1.73 -14.63 18.88
N PHE A 514 -1.51 -14.24 17.63
CA PHE A 514 -0.83 -12.99 17.29
C PHE A 514 -1.73 -12.06 16.47
N LEU A 515 -1.36 -10.80 16.44
CA LEU A 515 -1.99 -9.77 15.64
C LEU A 515 -1.18 -9.50 14.37
N SER A 516 -1.87 -9.35 13.24
CA SER A 516 -1.37 -8.81 11.98
C SER A 516 -2.12 -7.51 11.67
N ILE A 517 -1.42 -6.41 11.51
CA ILE A 517 -1.99 -5.17 10.95
C ILE A 517 -1.70 -5.20 9.45
N ASP A 518 -2.50 -5.90 8.67
CA ASP A 518 -2.18 -6.25 7.29
C ASP A 518 -2.78 -5.33 6.23
N GLU A 519 -3.43 -4.24 6.66
CA GLU A 519 -3.66 -3.03 5.87
C GLU A 519 -3.60 -1.80 6.77
N TYR A 520 -2.78 -0.82 6.38
CA TYR A 520 -2.77 0.47 7.05
C TYR A 520 -2.28 1.60 6.16
N ALA A 521 -2.90 2.78 6.30
CA ALA A 521 -2.43 4.00 5.66
C ALA A 521 -2.90 5.28 6.35
N TYR A 522 -2.13 6.36 6.16
CA TYR A 522 -2.55 7.73 6.46
C TYR A 522 -3.17 8.34 5.22
N SER A 523 -4.47 8.07 5.03
CA SER A 523 -5.21 8.39 3.82
C SER A 523 -5.32 9.89 3.56
N GLY A 524 -5.10 10.30 2.30
CA GLY A 524 -5.14 11.69 1.86
C GLY A 524 -3.87 12.49 2.15
N ALA A 525 -2.85 11.87 2.78
CA ALA A 525 -1.55 12.49 2.98
C ALA A 525 -0.67 12.33 1.72
N PRO A 526 -0.03 13.41 1.22
CA PRO A 526 0.90 13.30 0.09
C PRO A 526 2.22 12.64 0.52
N PRO A 527 2.94 11.94 -0.39
CA PRO A 527 4.19 11.26 -0.09
C PRO A 527 5.38 12.25 0.03
N ASN A 528 5.35 13.10 1.03
CA ASN A 528 6.36 14.12 1.37
C ASN A 528 7.05 13.80 2.70
N LEU A 529 7.99 14.64 3.13
CA LEU A 529 8.74 14.44 4.38
C LEU A 529 7.82 14.42 5.62
N LYS A 530 6.76 15.23 5.61
CA LYS A 530 5.76 15.26 6.68
C LYS A 530 5.10 13.88 6.88
N LEU A 531 4.78 13.19 5.78
CA LEU A 531 4.23 11.84 5.83
C LEU A 531 5.25 10.82 6.37
N ALA A 532 6.53 10.97 6.00
CA ALA A 532 7.58 10.11 6.55
C ALA A 532 7.75 10.28 8.06
N LEU A 533 7.64 11.50 8.60
CA LEU A 533 7.62 11.71 10.05
C LEU A 533 6.46 10.94 10.72
N ALA A 534 5.29 11.00 10.12
CA ALA A 534 4.11 10.32 10.64
C ALA A 534 4.28 8.79 10.65
N TYR A 535 4.75 8.21 9.56
CA TYR A 535 5.02 6.77 9.51
C TYR A 535 6.21 6.36 10.40
N GLY A 536 7.23 7.21 10.59
CA GLY A 536 8.29 6.95 11.57
C GLY A 536 7.75 6.80 12.99
N MET A 537 6.77 7.64 13.38
CA MET A 537 6.07 7.51 14.67
C MET A 537 5.18 6.26 14.70
N VAL A 538 4.51 5.91 13.59
CA VAL A 538 3.72 4.67 13.48
C VAL A 538 4.62 3.44 13.65
N PHE A 539 5.79 3.40 13.00
CA PHE A 539 6.74 2.30 13.13
C PHE A 539 7.24 2.17 14.57
N ASN A 540 7.67 3.28 15.18
CA ASN A 540 8.08 3.26 16.58
C ASN A 540 6.96 2.74 17.50
N GLU A 541 5.69 3.10 17.24
CA GLU A 541 4.56 2.62 18.05
C GLU A 541 4.31 1.13 17.82
N MET A 542 4.30 0.62 16.59
CA MET A 542 4.15 -0.81 16.30
C MET A 542 5.26 -1.64 16.95
N LEU A 543 6.49 -1.20 16.86
CA LEU A 543 7.66 -1.88 17.42
C LEU A 543 7.66 -1.98 18.96
N ARG A 544 6.81 -1.24 19.66
CA ARG A 544 6.61 -1.36 21.12
C ARG A 544 5.81 -2.58 21.51
N TYR A 545 5.16 -3.28 20.55
CA TYR A 545 4.22 -4.38 20.79
C TYR A 545 4.68 -5.71 20.18
N THR A 546 5.98 -5.94 20.11
CA THR A 546 6.56 -7.15 19.49
C THR A 546 6.22 -8.46 20.22
N ASP A 547 5.59 -8.42 21.38
CA ASP A 547 5.07 -9.58 22.09
C ASP A 547 3.87 -10.22 21.38
N PHE A 548 2.98 -9.43 20.78
CA PHE A 548 1.79 -9.93 20.09
C PHE A 548 1.65 -9.44 18.63
N LEU A 549 2.12 -8.23 18.28
CA LEU A 549 2.13 -7.74 16.90
C LEU A 549 3.29 -8.40 16.15
N LYS A 550 3.00 -9.28 15.21
CA LYS A 550 4.01 -10.09 14.51
C LYS A 550 4.10 -9.80 13.03
N MET A 551 3.09 -9.18 12.45
CA MET A 551 3.01 -8.90 11.03
C MET A 551 2.35 -7.53 10.82
N SER A 552 2.83 -6.79 9.83
CA SER A 552 2.11 -5.65 9.30
C SER A 552 2.31 -5.54 7.80
N ALA A 553 1.34 -4.97 7.07
CA ALA A 553 1.47 -4.77 5.63
C ALA A 553 1.00 -3.38 5.22
N PHE A 554 1.94 -2.60 4.73
CA PHE A 554 1.72 -1.23 4.30
C PHE A 554 0.88 -1.17 3.02
N THR A 555 -0.14 -0.33 3.02
CA THR A 555 -1.06 -0.13 1.89
C THR A 555 -0.69 1.11 1.06
N MET A 556 -0.18 0.99 -0.16
CA MET A 556 0.25 -0.25 -0.84
C MET A 556 1.77 -0.27 -0.95
N GLY A 557 2.39 -1.46 -1.11
CA GLY A 557 3.84 -1.53 -1.25
C GLY A 557 4.40 -0.62 -2.33
N VAL A 558 3.72 -0.48 -3.46
CA VAL A 558 4.11 0.44 -4.54
C VAL A 558 3.93 1.92 -4.21
N SER A 559 3.21 2.26 -3.12
CA SER A 559 3.13 3.64 -2.60
C SER A 559 4.42 4.12 -1.95
N THR A 560 5.42 3.27 -1.81
CA THR A 560 6.80 3.61 -1.42
C THR A 560 7.60 4.23 -2.57
N LEU A 561 7.04 4.22 -3.79
CA LEU A 561 7.69 4.70 -5.01
C LEU A 561 6.96 5.90 -5.61
N ASP A 562 7.72 6.79 -6.23
CA ASP A 562 7.25 7.65 -7.30
C ASP A 562 7.67 7.04 -8.63
N TYR A 563 6.73 6.85 -9.57
CA TYR A 563 6.99 6.18 -10.85
C TYR A 563 6.16 6.78 -11.98
N ASN A 564 6.67 6.60 -13.21
CA ASN A 564 5.97 6.91 -14.45
C ASN A 564 6.24 5.82 -15.50
N GLY A 565 5.89 6.05 -16.75
CA GLY A 565 6.07 5.07 -17.84
C GLY A 565 7.54 4.75 -18.18
N THR A 566 8.51 5.48 -17.66
CA THR A 566 9.93 5.36 -18.05
C THR A 566 10.89 5.19 -16.89
N GLY A 567 10.44 5.34 -15.63
CA GLY A 567 11.31 5.22 -14.46
C GLY A 567 10.57 5.19 -13.14
N ALA A 568 11.32 4.87 -12.06
CA ALA A 568 10.86 4.90 -10.69
C ALA A 568 11.98 5.37 -9.76
N VAL A 569 11.61 5.99 -8.63
CA VAL A 569 12.48 6.37 -7.52
C VAL A 569 11.79 6.12 -6.19
N PHE A 570 12.52 5.98 -5.10
CA PHE A 570 11.92 6.04 -3.78
C PHE A 570 11.32 7.42 -3.53
N ASN A 571 10.07 7.46 -3.12
CA ASN A 571 9.53 8.63 -2.46
C ASN A 571 9.94 8.66 -0.99
N THR A 572 9.45 9.61 -0.21
CA THR A 572 9.84 9.76 1.20
C THR A 572 9.43 8.58 2.08
N THR A 573 8.31 7.93 1.78
CA THR A 573 7.88 6.72 2.48
C THR A 573 8.83 5.55 2.20
N GLY A 574 9.24 5.38 0.93
CA GLY A 574 10.22 4.34 0.58
C GLY A 574 11.59 4.55 1.24
N LEU A 575 12.06 5.81 1.32
CA LEU A 575 13.29 6.14 2.06
C LEU A 575 13.16 5.82 3.55
N LEU A 576 11.96 6.05 4.14
CA LEU A 576 11.71 5.72 5.53
C LEU A 576 11.77 4.20 5.79
N PHE A 577 11.10 3.39 4.97
CA PHE A 577 11.19 1.92 5.08
C PHE A 577 12.63 1.46 4.96
N LYS A 578 13.36 2.02 4.01
CA LYS A 578 14.76 1.67 3.78
C LYS A 578 15.66 2.01 4.99
N ILE A 579 15.55 3.20 5.57
CA ILE A 579 16.39 3.61 6.71
C ILE A 579 16.10 2.74 7.95
N TYR A 580 14.84 2.36 8.20
CA TYR A 580 14.47 1.44 9.27
C TYR A 580 14.97 0.03 8.99
N GLY A 581 14.75 -0.50 7.79
CA GLY A 581 15.16 -1.86 7.40
C GLY A 581 16.68 -2.05 7.42
N ASP A 582 17.45 -1.06 6.96
CA ASP A 582 18.90 -1.15 6.86
C ASP A 582 19.63 -0.95 8.21
N HIS A 583 19.06 -0.14 9.11
CA HIS A 583 19.85 0.42 10.22
C HIS A 583 19.29 0.15 11.62
N LEU A 584 18.01 -0.20 11.75
CA LEU A 584 17.41 -0.45 13.07
C LEU A 584 17.76 -1.86 13.57
N GLY A 585 18.03 -1.97 14.87
CA GLY A 585 18.21 -3.26 15.54
C GLY A 585 16.89 -4.02 15.68
N SER A 586 17.00 -5.33 15.92
CA SER A 586 15.85 -6.22 15.99
C SER A 586 15.45 -6.67 17.40
N ILE A 587 16.21 -6.34 18.44
CA ILE A 587 15.91 -6.73 19.82
C ILE A 587 15.51 -5.49 20.61
N PRO A 588 14.20 -5.21 20.81
CA PRO A 588 13.75 -4.05 21.55
C PRO A 588 14.31 -4.04 22.98
N VAL A 589 14.65 -2.85 23.48
CA VAL A 589 15.09 -2.63 24.84
C VAL A 589 14.23 -1.59 25.55
N ALA A 590 14.14 -1.67 26.87
CA ALA A 590 13.34 -0.74 27.65
C ALA A 590 13.86 0.69 27.51
N LEU A 591 12.94 1.62 27.23
CA LEU A 591 13.19 3.06 27.15
C LEU A 591 12.27 3.79 28.12
N SER A 592 12.85 4.60 29.00
CA SER A 592 12.14 5.50 29.89
C SER A 592 12.65 6.94 29.72
N GLY A 593 11.94 7.92 30.24
CA GLY A 593 12.29 9.33 30.07
C GLY A 593 11.61 10.22 31.08
N ASN A 594 11.94 11.52 31.01
CA ASN A 594 11.41 12.56 31.93
C ASN A 594 10.40 13.50 31.29
N SER A 595 10.04 13.25 30.04
CA SER A 595 9.13 14.12 29.27
C SER A 595 7.98 13.29 28.67
N PRO A 596 6.95 12.97 29.46
CA PRO A 596 5.83 12.13 29.03
C PRO A 596 5.01 12.80 27.94
N GLN A 597 4.37 11.97 27.11
CA GLN A 597 3.42 12.43 26.10
C GLN A 597 2.26 13.18 26.75
N PRO A 598 1.75 14.26 26.12
CA PRO A 598 0.57 14.95 26.62
C PRO A 598 -0.63 14.00 26.68
N THR A 599 -1.46 14.14 27.70
CA THR A 599 -2.73 13.40 27.78
C THR A 599 -3.62 13.71 26.57
N PRO A 600 -4.30 12.71 25.97
CA PRO A 600 -5.25 12.96 24.88
C PRO A 600 -6.32 13.97 25.31
N LYS A 601 -6.58 14.97 24.47
CA LYS A 601 -7.59 16.01 24.76
C LYS A 601 -9.02 15.45 24.76
N VAL A 602 -9.23 14.40 23.99
CA VAL A 602 -10.51 13.69 23.91
C VAL A 602 -10.22 12.22 24.23
N PRO A 603 -10.37 11.81 25.48
CA PRO A 603 -10.21 10.42 25.84
C PRO A 603 -11.44 9.65 25.35
N ILE A 604 -11.25 8.62 24.58
CA ILE A 604 -12.26 7.61 24.27
C ILE A 604 -13.28 8.07 23.21
N ALA A 605 -13.24 7.46 22.16
CA ALA A 605 -14.18 7.04 21.14
C ALA A 605 -13.55 7.19 19.76
N GLY A 606 -13.76 6.26 18.94
CA GLY A 606 -13.22 6.26 17.59
C GLY A 606 -11.71 6.02 17.58
N ASP A 607 -10.96 6.96 17.04
CA ASP A 607 -9.52 6.86 16.86
C ASP A 607 -8.65 7.42 18.00
N GLN A 608 -9.26 7.68 19.17
CA GLN A 608 -8.56 8.23 20.32
C GLN A 608 -8.30 7.15 21.39
N PRO A 609 -7.04 6.73 21.58
CA PRO A 609 -6.68 5.78 22.64
C PRO A 609 -6.79 6.42 24.04
N LYS A 610 -6.83 5.60 25.10
CA LYS A 610 -6.83 6.05 26.49
C LYS A 610 -5.52 6.72 26.88
N ALA A 611 -4.39 6.22 26.36
CA ALA A 611 -3.08 6.81 26.53
C ALA A 611 -2.53 7.30 25.19
N SER A 612 -1.85 8.45 25.18
CA SER A 612 -1.23 8.95 23.96
C SER A 612 -0.13 8.02 23.49
N PRO A 613 -0.01 7.79 22.16
CA PRO A 613 1.11 7.07 21.57
C PRO A 613 2.42 7.86 21.74
N GLY A 614 3.53 7.17 21.63
CA GLY A 614 4.86 7.76 21.70
C GLY A 614 5.66 7.35 22.94
N SER A 615 6.93 7.72 22.94
CA SER A 615 7.86 7.45 24.03
C SER A 615 7.81 8.56 25.10
N PRO A 616 8.35 8.34 26.33
CA PRO A 616 8.36 9.33 27.39
C PRO A 616 9.44 10.41 27.19
N THR A 617 9.68 10.84 25.96
CA THR A 617 10.72 11.82 25.53
C THR A 617 10.11 12.95 24.69
N TYR A 618 8.87 13.31 24.96
CA TYR A 618 8.15 14.38 24.23
C TYR A 618 8.96 15.68 24.15
N PRO A 619 9.01 16.38 22.97
CA PRO A 619 8.26 16.13 21.73
C PRO A 619 8.89 15.11 20.78
N LEU A 620 10.04 14.51 21.12
CA LEU A 620 10.65 13.46 20.36
C LEU A 620 9.90 12.14 20.54
N ASP A 621 9.79 11.37 19.48
CA ASP A 621 9.33 9.98 19.52
C ASP A 621 10.52 9.05 19.30
N MET A 622 10.80 8.16 20.25
CA MET A 622 11.97 7.30 20.24
C MET A 622 11.61 5.82 20.39
N PHE A 623 12.37 4.98 19.70
CA PHE A 623 12.38 3.54 19.90
C PHE A 623 13.82 3.06 19.94
N ALA A 624 14.14 2.11 20.81
CA ALA A 624 15.49 1.61 20.99
C ALA A 624 15.55 0.08 20.87
N ALA A 625 16.58 -0.41 20.17
CA ALA A 625 16.80 -1.85 20.00
C ALA A 625 18.30 -2.19 19.89
N LEU A 626 18.66 -3.38 20.33
CA LEU A 626 19.97 -3.96 20.04
C LEU A 626 19.94 -4.68 18.68
N THR A 627 21.07 -4.70 17.99
CA THR A 627 21.27 -5.60 16.84
C THR A 627 21.18 -7.07 17.28
N ALA A 628 20.91 -7.97 16.34
CA ALA A 628 20.75 -9.41 16.64
C ALA A 628 22.00 -10.01 17.31
N ASP A 629 23.21 -9.55 16.94
CA ASP A 629 24.50 -9.94 17.57
C ASP A 629 24.80 -9.19 18.88
N ARG A 630 23.91 -8.27 19.29
CA ARG A 630 24.02 -7.43 20.49
C ARG A 630 25.29 -6.57 20.59
N LYS A 631 25.94 -6.28 19.46
CA LYS A 631 27.13 -5.42 19.42
C LYS A 631 26.80 -3.95 19.30
N TYR A 632 25.61 -3.60 18.84
CA TYR A 632 25.22 -2.22 18.68
C TYR A 632 23.84 -1.97 19.32
N LEU A 633 23.73 -0.81 19.94
CA LEU A 633 22.47 -0.19 20.30
C LEU A 633 22.05 0.74 19.16
N THR A 634 20.81 0.64 18.71
CA THR A 634 20.21 1.56 17.74
C THR A 634 19.06 2.31 18.37
N ILE A 635 18.90 3.60 18.02
CA ILE A 635 17.82 4.45 18.51
C ILE A 635 17.19 5.14 17.31
N ALA A 636 15.94 4.81 16.99
CA ALA A 636 15.14 5.58 16.06
C ALA A 636 14.54 6.79 16.77
N VAL A 637 14.72 7.98 16.22
CA VAL A 637 14.24 9.25 16.79
C VAL A 637 13.54 10.07 15.71
N VAL A 638 12.26 10.38 15.93
CA VAL A 638 11.49 11.27 15.06
C VAL A 638 11.34 12.62 15.75
N ASN A 639 11.77 13.68 15.04
CA ASN A 639 11.52 15.07 15.43
C ASN A 639 10.56 15.71 14.42
N ALA A 640 9.29 15.76 14.78
CA ALA A 640 8.25 16.41 14.00
C ALA A 640 7.97 17.85 14.47
N THR A 641 9.00 18.54 14.97
CA THR A 641 8.93 19.96 15.32
C THR A 641 9.79 20.80 14.37
N GLU A 642 9.51 22.09 14.28
CA GLU A 642 10.26 23.04 13.47
C GLU A 642 11.56 23.54 14.14
N SER A 643 11.89 23.00 15.33
CA SER A 643 13.08 23.37 16.09
C SER A 643 14.00 22.18 16.33
N GLU A 644 15.30 22.46 16.41
CA GLU A 644 16.25 21.47 16.92
C GLU A 644 15.86 21.08 18.35
N GLN A 645 15.89 19.77 18.62
CA GLN A 645 15.70 19.22 19.96
C GLN A 645 17.02 18.63 20.46
N LYS A 646 17.17 18.56 21.78
CA LYS A 646 18.34 17.92 22.41
C LYS A 646 17.86 16.94 23.47
N PHE A 647 18.55 15.82 23.57
CA PHE A 647 18.30 14.87 24.64
C PHE A 647 19.61 14.32 25.21
N ASP A 648 19.58 14.02 26.50
CA ASP A 648 20.66 13.34 27.18
C ASP A 648 20.39 11.83 27.20
N LEU A 649 21.38 11.06 26.81
CA LEU A 649 21.32 9.59 26.75
C LEU A 649 21.94 8.98 28.00
N ASN A 650 21.12 8.30 28.80
CA ASN A 650 21.57 7.43 29.89
C ASN A 650 21.44 5.97 29.46
N LEU A 651 22.52 5.21 29.61
CA LEU A 651 22.55 3.79 29.28
C LEU A 651 22.79 2.95 30.53
N ALA A 652 21.86 2.05 30.83
CA ALA A 652 21.95 1.04 31.87
C ALA A 652 22.28 -0.34 31.25
N GLY A 653 23.07 -1.16 31.99
CA GLY A 653 23.37 -2.53 31.58
C GLY A 653 24.38 -2.69 30.45
N ALA A 654 24.87 -1.60 29.87
CA ALA A 654 25.91 -1.55 28.85
C ALA A 654 26.66 -0.22 28.92
N ARG A 655 27.82 -0.13 28.19
CA ARG A 655 28.55 1.13 27.97
C ARG A 655 28.72 1.34 26.47
N LEU A 656 28.73 2.60 26.04
CA LEU A 656 29.08 2.94 24.67
C LEU A 656 30.58 2.63 24.45
N GLY A 657 30.97 2.10 23.33
CA GLY A 657 32.29 1.50 23.12
C GLY A 657 33.04 1.93 21.86
N GLY A 658 32.82 3.12 21.32
CA GLY A 658 33.57 3.59 20.14
C GLY A 658 32.79 4.55 19.23
N PRO A 659 33.31 4.77 18.01
CA PRO A 659 32.71 5.72 17.08
C PRO A 659 31.31 5.32 16.71
N SER A 660 30.41 6.30 16.72
CA SER A 660 28.97 6.14 16.52
C SER A 660 28.54 6.78 15.21
N THR A 661 27.43 6.33 14.67
CA THR A 661 26.91 6.77 13.38
C THR A 661 25.45 7.21 13.51
N LEU A 662 25.11 8.27 12.79
CA LEU A 662 23.74 8.74 12.60
C LEU A 662 23.38 8.63 11.12
N TRP A 663 22.29 7.96 10.81
CA TRP A 663 21.59 8.11 9.53
C TRP A 663 20.43 9.06 9.74
N GLN A 664 20.45 10.18 9.00
CA GLN A 664 19.49 11.26 9.15
C GLN A 664 18.75 11.50 7.84
N MET A 665 17.44 11.36 7.88
CA MET A 665 16.53 11.70 6.80
C MET A 665 16.01 13.12 7.01
N THR A 666 16.33 14.03 6.09
CA THR A 666 15.89 15.44 6.13
C THR A 666 15.60 15.95 4.72
N GLY A 667 14.99 17.13 4.64
CA GLY A 667 14.69 17.81 3.38
C GLY A 667 14.62 19.33 3.56
N SER A 668 14.20 20.04 2.51
CA SER A 668 14.07 21.51 2.49
C SER A 668 12.90 22.02 3.35
N GLY A 669 12.01 21.16 3.80
CA GLY A 669 10.84 21.46 4.62
C GLY A 669 9.86 20.29 4.68
N PRO A 670 8.74 20.39 5.40
CA PRO A 670 7.81 19.28 5.60
C PRO A 670 7.16 18.80 4.31
N GLU A 671 7.00 19.67 3.31
CA GLU A 671 6.38 19.35 2.01
C GLU A 671 7.39 18.85 0.97
N ALA A 672 8.67 18.72 1.32
CA ALA A 672 9.71 18.21 0.41
C ALA A 672 9.38 16.76 0.00
N ALA A 673 9.50 16.47 -1.30
CA ALA A 673 9.17 15.18 -1.89
C ALA A 673 10.15 14.80 -3.00
N ASN A 674 10.28 13.51 -3.28
CA ASN A 674 11.13 13.00 -4.36
C ASN A 674 10.28 12.51 -5.52
N HIS A 675 10.64 12.94 -6.74
CA HIS A 675 9.93 12.61 -7.96
C HIS A 675 10.87 12.12 -9.08
N VAL A 676 10.36 11.22 -9.92
CA VAL A 676 11.09 10.73 -11.09
C VAL A 676 11.52 11.91 -11.98
N GLY A 677 12.81 11.92 -12.37
CA GLY A 677 13.37 12.93 -13.25
C GLY A 677 13.67 14.27 -12.58
N GLN A 678 13.53 14.38 -11.26
CA GLN A 678 13.87 15.58 -10.49
C GLN A 678 15.03 15.28 -9.53
N GLN A 679 15.74 16.34 -9.13
CA GLN A 679 16.74 16.21 -8.06
C GLN A 679 16.03 15.88 -6.75
N PRO A 680 16.55 14.94 -5.94
CA PRO A 680 15.98 14.61 -4.66
C PRO A 680 15.91 15.83 -3.74
N GLN A 681 14.74 16.06 -3.12
CA GLN A 681 14.54 17.10 -2.11
C GLN A 681 14.66 16.56 -0.69
N VAL A 682 14.58 15.23 -0.54
CA VAL A 682 14.75 14.51 0.71
C VAL A 682 15.82 13.46 0.53
N GLU A 683 16.78 13.44 1.44
CA GLU A 683 17.93 12.54 1.41
C GLU A 683 18.14 11.88 2.77
N VAL A 684 18.76 10.72 2.77
CA VAL A 684 19.34 10.06 3.96
C VAL A 684 20.84 10.27 3.94
N ARG A 685 21.37 10.91 4.98
CA ARG A 685 22.82 11.17 5.13
C ARG A 685 23.39 10.34 6.27
N GLU A 686 24.55 9.75 6.04
CA GLU A 686 25.34 9.10 7.07
C GLU A 686 26.31 10.12 7.69
N ILE A 687 26.26 10.28 9.01
CA ILE A 687 26.98 11.30 9.77
C ILE A 687 27.71 10.63 10.94
N PRO A 688 29.05 10.71 11.01
CA PRO A 688 29.77 10.27 12.20
C PRO A 688 29.51 11.25 13.36
N ILE A 689 29.20 10.72 14.54
CA ILE A 689 28.85 11.51 15.74
C ILE A 689 29.86 11.39 16.90
N GLY A 690 31.04 10.87 16.63
CA GLY A 690 32.10 10.76 17.62
C GLY A 690 31.91 9.63 18.63
N ASP A 691 32.78 9.62 19.66
CA ASP A 691 32.78 8.57 20.66
C ASP A 691 31.96 8.97 21.90
N ASN A 692 31.16 8.05 22.41
CA ASN A 692 30.46 8.14 23.69
C ASN A 692 29.66 9.46 23.90
N PRO A 693 28.81 9.89 22.99
CA PRO A 693 28.02 11.11 23.17
C PRO A 693 27.02 10.93 24.31
N HIS A 694 26.99 11.88 25.26
CA HIS A 694 26.02 11.92 26.34
C HIS A 694 24.82 12.79 26.00
N SER A 695 25.00 13.81 25.17
CA SER A 695 23.95 14.71 24.70
C SER A 695 23.93 14.72 23.18
N LEU A 696 22.74 14.57 22.62
CA LEU A 696 22.53 14.42 21.17
C LEU A 696 21.57 15.50 20.67
N SER A 697 21.95 16.18 19.59
CA SER A 697 21.07 17.10 18.87
C SER A 697 20.30 16.36 17.78
N VAL A 698 19.00 16.64 17.67
CA VAL A 698 18.08 16.10 16.68
C VAL A 698 17.57 17.24 15.80
N ALA A 699 17.94 17.23 14.54
CA ALA A 699 17.52 18.27 13.59
C ALA A 699 15.99 18.41 13.53
N PRO A 700 15.48 19.62 13.23
CA PRO A 700 14.05 19.80 13.02
C PRO A 700 13.58 18.97 11.80
N ILE A 701 12.32 18.58 11.81
CA ILE A 701 11.65 17.90 10.67
C ILE A 701 12.51 16.74 10.13
N SER A 702 12.84 15.77 11.01
CA SER A 702 13.78 14.70 10.68
C SER A 702 13.41 13.35 11.26
N VAL A 703 13.83 12.30 10.56
CA VAL A 703 13.89 10.92 11.05
C VAL A 703 15.35 10.54 11.19
N ASN A 704 15.71 10.01 12.34
CA ASN A 704 17.12 9.74 12.70
C ASN A 704 17.25 8.32 13.23
N ILE A 705 18.26 7.58 12.78
CA ILE A 705 18.65 6.31 13.38
C ILE A 705 20.10 6.44 13.84
N TYR A 706 20.27 6.45 15.15
CA TYR A 706 21.59 6.43 15.79
C TYR A 706 22.03 4.98 15.99
N ARG A 707 23.32 4.72 15.80
CA ARG A 707 23.93 3.42 16.05
C ARG A 707 25.20 3.59 16.88
N PHE A 708 25.19 2.95 18.04
CA PHE A 708 26.27 3.00 19.02
C PHE A 708 26.86 1.61 19.22
N PRO A 709 28.18 1.42 19.08
CA PRO A 709 28.83 0.21 19.58
C PRO A 709 28.63 0.09 21.08
N VAL A 710 28.26 -1.10 21.56
CA VAL A 710 28.08 -1.33 23.01
C VAL A 710 28.97 -2.44 23.52
N VAL A 711 29.53 -2.20 24.71
CA VAL A 711 30.31 -3.17 25.46
C VAL A 711 29.47 -3.52 26.70
N ARG A 712 29.30 -4.81 26.96
CA ARG A 712 28.60 -5.24 28.18
C ARG A 712 29.36 -4.73 29.40
N ALA A 713 28.63 -4.16 30.35
CA ALA A 713 29.21 -3.90 31.66
C ALA A 713 29.64 -5.25 32.27
N THR A 714 30.89 -5.43 32.52
CA THR A 714 31.39 -6.55 33.36
C THR A 714 30.74 -6.39 34.73
N GLN A 715 30.02 -7.41 35.20
CA GLN A 715 29.48 -7.47 36.56
C GLN A 715 30.59 -7.35 37.60
#